data_e29f335378e04abd6f9b9bd985d785ae
#
_entry.id   e29f335378e04abd6f9b9bd985d785ae
#
_cell.length_a   1.000
_cell.length_b   1.000
_cell.length_c   1.000
_cell.angle_alpha   90.00
_cell.angle_beta   90.00
_cell.angle_gamma   90.00
#
_symmetry.space_group_name_H-M   'P 1'
#
loop_
_entity.id
_entity.type
_entity.pdbx_description
1 polymer ?
#
loop_
_entity_poly.entity_id
_entity_poly.type
_entity_poly.pdbx_seq_one_letter_code
_entity_poly.pdbx_strand_id
1 'polypeptide(L)'
;MHMGSEQRPDEIDLLLPANWPTAEQSAPVFLISEPEPKVEPQPFRRGGGAHALELLVALLALVLNAWRLDQNGFGNSYYAAAIRSMTHSWKAFLYGSLDPGSWITLDKPPGAFWLQALSARVFGYSSWSLLLPSAVCAALAVYLLTVTVRRVWGTTAGLVAGAAFALTPVVVAVGRSNNPDATLMLSVVAAAWATERSITTRRVRWMLLAGAFCGFGFLSKLLVAGLVMPGLWLGYLVAAKPPFAKRCLHLIAAAAVFAAVSLSWIAVVDLVPASSRPYIGGSTNGKALDLALGYRGIGRLTGATEFGAPGGGGRPGGFPGSGSLTFTVDEFGGTTGIGRLFNNGMGDQVMWLAPIAAVSFLAALASAIRRRTRDARLGSMVMFGGWAAVTYVIFAFINGVFHNYYVALLAPALAAFIGIGAALTRDAGRVGRVLAALSLVGTAALQIFLVHRVGTYGWVGTAAAIAIGVSVVGLVTTLASKRLTSRRALLSVGLAAVAVLIAPATWSFAGTTHPQSGTFPDARPSLPGGATGLPGGLGGGPGAGRGPGGFGGGLDEAMLTWLRAQQTTQRWIVAVSSAMQASSALIAGDSVMAIGGFSGSDNTMSPARLAGLIDAGELRFMMTSGGFGGAPGQGSGLSTVVRSTCAPIPAETWGGSGSSGLYDCAGKSAALRAAPVPAANTSQAPANTNGGPSNPGAFEKCMQDNGAPAPTGNGPGGVNINDPAIARALAACAGLFGGGGSFPPGAAPAN
;
A
#
# COMPACT_ATOMS: atom_id res chain seq x y z
N MET A 1 -26.79 -71.13 -51.52
CA MET A 1 -26.82 -72.30 -50.64
C MET A 1 -26.95 -71.79 -49.20
N HIS A 2 -28.12 -72.03 -48.65
CA HIS A 2 -28.50 -72.45 -47.27
C HIS A 2 -27.94 -71.56 -46.12
N MET A 3 -28.83 -70.82 -45.47
CA MET A 3 -29.78 -71.21 -44.37
C MET A 3 -29.06 -71.30 -43.01
N GLY A 4 -29.65 -70.63 -42.08
CA GLY A 4 -29.45 -70.81 -40.64
C GLY A 4 -30.08 -69.74 -39.82
N SER A 5 -31.36 -69.93 -39.52
CA SER A 5 -32.19 -69.23 -38.55
C SER A 5 -31.81 -69.62 -37.14
N GLU A 6 -31.89 -68.64 -36.13
CA GLU A 6 -32.20 -68.95 -34.71
C GLU A 6 -32.59 -67.70 -34.03
N GLN A 7 -33.86 -67.58 -33.72
CA GLN A 7 -34.66 -67.73 -32.51
C GLN A 7 -34.32 -66.76 -31.37
N ARG A 8 -35.31 -65.84 -31.10
CA ARG A 8 -35.45 -65.07 -29.87
C ARG A 8 -35.98 -65.94 -28.74
N PRO A 9 -35.67 -65.67 -27.48
CA PRO A 9 -36.46 -66.07 -26.33
C PRO A 9 -37.26 -64.89 -25.77
N ASP A 10 -38.50 -65.07 -25.68
CA ASP A 10 -39.59 -64.84 -24.78
C ASP A 10 -39.65 -63.53 -23.97
N GLU A 11 -40.76 -62.78 -24.28
CA GLU A 11 -41.39 -61.71 -23.49
C GLU A 11 -41.82 -62.25 -22.11
N ILE A 12 -41.44 -61.59 -21.05
CA ILE A 12 -42.08 -61.65 -19.75
C ILE A 12 -43.03 -60.46 -19.64
N ASP A 13 -44.31 -60.73 -19.82
CA ASP A 13 -45.40 -59.81 -19.51
C ASP A 13 -45.44 -59.52 -18.00
N LEU A 14 -45.01 -58.35 -17.56
CA LEU A 14 -45.30 -57.81 -16.24
C LEU A 14 -46.48 -56.84 -16.34
N LEU A 15 -47.66 -57.35 -15.90
CA LEU A 15 -48.90 -56.61 -15.73
C LEU A 15 -48.70 -55.37 -14.83
N LEU A 16 -48.65 -54.21 -15.42
CA LEU A 16 -48.79 -52.93 -14.73
C LEU A 16 -50.22 -52.39 -14.87
N PRO A 17 -50.84 -51.82 -13.83
CA PRO A 17 -52.21 -51.33 -13.87
C PRO A 17 -52.37 -50.13 -14.84
N ALA A 18 -53.47 -50.12 -15.53
CA ALA A 18 -53.82 -49.26 -16.66
C ALA A 18 -53.97 -47.72 -16.39
N ASN A 19 -53.50 -47.20 -15.28
CA ASN A 19 -53.62 -45.79 -14.90
C ASN A 19 -52.33 -45.11 -14.45
N TRP A 20 -51.15 -45.52 -15.00
CA TRP A 20 -49.95 -44.74 -14.75
C TRP A 20 -49.80 -43.63 -15.79
N PRO A 21 -49.66 -42.34 -15.39
CA PRO A 21 -49.44 -41.28 -16.36
C PRO A 21 -48.11 -41.50 -17.07
N THR A 22 -48.14 -41.48 -18.38
CA THR A 22 -46.96 -41.56 -19.26
C THR A 22 -45.97 -40.45 -18.92
N ALA A 23 -44.68 -40.77 -18.95
CA ALA A 23 -43.54 -39.91 -18.56
C ALA A 23 -43.45 -38.57 -19.30
N GLU A 24 -44.37 -38.23 -20.21
CA GLU A 24 -44.46 -36.98 -20.93
C GLU A 24 -45.19 -35.86 -20.19
N GLN A 25 -45.90 -36.14 -19.08
CA GLN A 25 -46.76 -35.12 -18.40
C GLN A 25 -46.24 -34.64 -17.05
N SER A 26 -45.08 -35.12 -16.58
CA SER A 26 -44.50 -34.68 -15.28
C SER A 26 -43.07 -34.19 -15.35
N ALA A 27 -42.59 -33.69 -16.47
CA ALA A 27 -41.38 -32.88 -16.50
C ALA A 27 -41.68 -31.53 -15.85
N PRO A 28 -40.96 -31.09 -14.82
CA PRO A 28 -41.10 -29.73 -14.34
C PRO A 28 -40.77 -28.82 -15.53
N VAL A 29 -41.64 -27.88 -15.85
CA VAL A 29 -41.45 -26.82 -16.84
C VAL A 29 -40.34 -25.92 -16.34
N PHE A 30 -39.09 -26.40 -16.42
CA PHE A 30 -37.98 -25.54 -16.58
C PHE A 30 -38.08 -24.97 -17.99
N LEU A 31 -38.56 -23.72 -18.08
CA LEU A 31 -38.49 -22.92 -19.28
C LEU A 31 -37.12 -23.06 -19.90
N ILE A 32 -36.99 -23.98 -20.84
CA ILE A 32 -35.92 -23.96 -21.83
C ILE A 32 -36.25 -22.72 -22.66
N SER A 33 -35.75 -21.57 -22.24
CA SER A 33 -35.71 -20.39 -23.09
C SER A 33 -34.97 -20.80 -24.35
N GLU A 34 -35.54 -20.60 -25.50
CA GLU A 34 -34.88 -20.72 -26.80
C GLU A 34 -33.45 -20.20 -26.72
N PRO A 35 -32.47 -20.85 -27.38
CA PRO A 35 -31.09 -20.37 -27.40
C PRO A 35 -31.13 -18.92 -27.92
N GLU A 36 -30.76 -17.96 -27.05
CA GLU A 36 -30.65 -16.56 -27.44
C GLU A 36 -29.81 -16.50 -28.72
N PRO A 37 -30.26 -15.72 -29.73
CA PRO A 37 -29.56 -15.56 -30.98
C PRO A 37 -28.10 -15.18 -30.66
N LYS A 38 -27.15 -15.84 -31.29
CA LYS A 38 -25.72 -15.53 -31.21
C LYS A 38 -25.54 -14.06 -31.54
N VAL A 39 -25.47 -13.21 -30.53
CA VAL A 39 -25.11 -11.82 -30.70
C VAL A 39 -23.64 -11.81 -31.08
N GLU A 40 -23.36 -11.79 -32.37
CA GLU A 40 -22.02 -11.43 -32.83
C GLU A 40 -21.63 -10.10 -32.22
N PRO A 41 -20.42 -9.96 -31.69
CA PRO A 41 -19.98 -8.68 -31.17
C PRO A 41 -19.97 -7.68 -32.33
N GLN A 42 -20.99 -6.86 -32.39
CA GLN A 42 -21.05 -5.78 -33.37
C GLN A 42 -19.81 -4.93 -33.25
N PRO A 43 -19.14 -4.57 -34.38
CA PRO A 43 -18.00 -3.67 -34.35
C PRO A 43 -18.45 -2.37 -33.69
N PHE A 44 -17.82 -2.04 -32.57
CA PHE A 44 -18.15 -0.94 -31.70
C PHE A 44 -18.10 0.39 -32.47
N ARG A 45 -19.24 0.86 -32.99
CA ARG A 45 -19.34 2.21 -33.55
C ARG A 45 -19.09 3.20 -32.43
N ARG A 46 -17.99 3.95 -32.52
CA ARG A 46 -17.66 5.06 -31.63
C ARG A 46 -18.72 6.15 -31.79
N GLY A 47 -19.76 6.10 -31.00
CA GLY A 47 -20.64 7.27 -30.83
C GLY A 47 -19.84 8.35 -30.11
N GLY A 48 -19.66 9.51 -30.70
CA GLY A 48 -18.86 10.61 -30.13
C GLY A 48 -19.26 10.97 -28.68
N GLY A 49 -20.55 10.82 -28.34
CA GLY A 49 -21.06 11.08 -26.99
C GLY A 49 -20.51 10.15 -25.89
N ALA A 50 -20.29 8.86 -26.19
CA ALA A 50 -19.76 7.93 -25.18
C ALA A 50 -18.29 8.24 -24.82
N HIS A 51 -17.51 8.70 -25.81
CA HIS A 51 -16.13 9.10 -25.58
C HIS A 51 -16.03 10.39 -24.75
N ALA A 52 -16.92 11.35 -25.01
CA ALA A 52 -17.01 12.57 -24.22
C ALA A 52 -17.29 12.29 -22.73
N LEU A 53 -18.21 11.34 -22.43
CA LEU A 53 -18.51 10.94 -21.06
C LEU A 53 -17.32 10.26 -20.36
N GLU A 54 -16.53 9.47 -21.08
CA GLU A 54 -15.30 8.86 -20.53
C GLU A 54 -14.25 9.92 -20.16
N LEU A 55 -14.09 10.91 -21.05
CA LEU A 55 -13.20 12.04 -20.80
C LEU A 55 -13.70 12.90 -19.62
N LEU A 56 -15.02 13.05 -19.48
CA LEU A 56 -15.60 13.78 -18.35
C LEU A 56 -15.33 13.08 -17.01
N VAL A 57 -15.41 11.74 -16.96
CA VAL A 57 -15.06 10.96 -15.77
C VAL A 57 -13.58 11.06 -15.44
N ALA A 58 -12.71 11.04 -16.46
CA ALA A 58 -11.28 11.25 -16.28
C ALA A 58 -10.96 12.68 -15.84
N LEU A 59 -11.66 13.67 -16.37
CA LEU A 59 -11.54 15.07 -15.98
C LEU A 59 -12.00 15.28 -14.52
N LEU A 60 -13.10 14.65 -14.10
CA LEU A 60 -13.52 14.65 -12.70
C LEU A 60 -12.40 14.12 -11.79
N ALA A 61 -11.79 12.98 -12.16
CA ALA A 61 -10.67 12.43 -11.41
C ALA A 61 -9.47 13.40 -11.40
N LEU A 62 -9.14 14.02 -12.54
CA LEU A 62 -8.05 15.01 -12.59
C LEU A 62 -8.34 16.22 -11.69
N VAL A 63 -9.56 16.77 -11.74
CA VAL A 63 -9.96 17.89 -10.90
C VAL A 63 -9.87 17.54 -9.42
N LEU A 64 -10.41 16.40 -8.99
CA LEU A 64 -10.33 15.97 -7.58
C LEU A 64 -8.88 15.82 -7.10
N ASN A 65 -8.00 15.33 -7.96
CA ASN A 65 -6.60 15.08 -7.60
C ASN A 65 -5.71 16.32 -7.75
N ALA A 66 -6.03 17.25 -8.65
CA ALA A 66 -5.23 18.44 -8.91
C ALA A 66 -5.72 19.70 -8.18
N TRP A 67 -6.96 19.70 -7.64
CA TRP A 67 -7.54 20.87 -6.98
C TRP A 67 -6.76 21.26 -5.73
N ARG A 68 -6.26 22.51 -5.67
CA ARG A 68 -5.52 23.06 -4.53
C ARG A 68 -4.38 22.13 -4.06
N LEU A 69 -3.55 21.62 -4.98
CA LEU A 69 -2.42 20.75 -4.64
C LEU A 69 -1.38 21.44 -3.79
N ASP A 70 -1.23 22.76 -3.94
CA ASP A 70 -0.33 23.63 -3.20
C ASP A 70 -0.52 23.52 -1.68
N GLN A 71 -1.76 23.31 -1.21
CA GLN A 71 -2.05 23.15 0.22
C GLN A 71 -1.34 21.95 0.87
N ASN A 72 -0.95 20.94 0.08
CA ASN A 72 -0.25 19.74 0.57
C ASN A 72 1.28 19.96 0.70
N GLY A 73 1.76 21.20 0.47
CA GLY A 73 3.18 21.50 0.49
C GLY A 73 3.96 20.60 -0.47
N PHE A 74 5.12 20.13 -0.09
CA PHE A 74 5.93 19.22 -0.88
C PHE A 74 5.53 17.74 -0.73
N GLY A 75 4.42 17.45 -0.07
CA GLY A 75 3.99 16.08 0.18
C GLY A 75 4.93 15.36 1.15
N ASN A 76 5.34 14.13 0.80
CA ASN A 76 6.35 13.40 1.57
C ASN A 76 7.71 14.07 1.40
N SER A 77 8.23 14.65 2.47
CA SER A 77 9.48 15.42 2.46
C SER A 77 10.70 14.60 2.07
N TYR A 78 10.72 13.32 2.43
CA TYR A 78 11.80 12.41 2.03
C TYR A 78 11.87 12.24 0.50
N TYR A 79 10.72 12.04 -0.15
CA TYR A 79 10.68 11.94 -1.61
C TYR A 79 10.91 13.30 -2.28
N ALA A 80 10.40 14.38 -1.70
CA ALA A 80 10.62 15.71 -2.22
C ALA A 80 12.11 16.09 -2.20
N ALA A 81 12.84 15.78 -1.12
CA ALA A 81 14.27 15.99 -1.02
C ALA A 81 15.05 15.25 -2.14
N ALA A 82 14.70 13.98 -2.38
CA ALA A 82 15.31 13.23 -3.48
C ALA A 82 14.98 13.83 -4.86
N ILE A 83 13.73 14.23 -5.08
CA ILE A 83 13.33 14.89 -6.33
C ILE A 83 14.11 16.17 -6.53
N ARG A 84 14.33 16.98 -5.46
CA ARG A 84 15.18 18.17 -5.51
C ARG A 84 16.59 17.81 -6.00
N SER A 85 17.19 16.79 -5.41
CA SER A 85 18.51 16.29 -5.81
C SER A 85 18.54 15.78 -7.26
N MET A 86 17.48 15.06 -7.67
CA MET A 86 17.30 14.57 -9.03
C MET A 86 17.13 15.69 -10.07
N THR A 87 16.70 16.90 -9.67
CA THR A 87 16.66 18.03 -10.60
C THR A 87 18.05 18.62 -10.89
N HIS A 88 19.02 18.46 -10.00
CA HIS A 88 20.36 19.04 -10.12
C HIS A 88 21.31 18.20 -10.99
N SER A 89 21.21 16.86 -10.98
CA SER A 89 22.12 16.03 -11.76
C SER A 89 21.41 14.82 -12.39
N TRP A 90 21.92 14.39 -13.57
CA TRP A 90 21.45 13.17 -14.22
C TRP A 90 21.90 11.91 -13.50
N LYS A 91 23.02 11.98 -12.75
CA LYS A 91 23.45 10.89 -11.86
C LYS A 91 22.42 10.69 -10.75
N ALA A 92 22.07 11.77 -10.03
CA ALA A 92 21.03 11.70 -8.99
C ALA A 92 19.68 11.24 -9.56
N PHE A 93 19.31 11.68 -10.75
CA PHE A 93 18.10 11.25 -11.46
C PHE A 93 18.09 9.75 -11.73
N LEU A 94 19.16 9.19 -12.31
CA LEU A 94 19.25 7.77 -12.65
C LEU A 94 19.14 6.88 -11.40
N TYR A 95 19.89 7.24 -10.35
CA TYR A 95 19.95 6.44 -9.13
C TYR A 95 18.78 6.69 -8.16
N GLY A 96 18.06 7.79 -8.30
CA GLY A 96 17.09 8.23 -7.28
C GLY A 96 17.79 8.69 -5.99
N SER A 97 18.88 9.46 -6.13
CA SER A 97 19.70 9.88 -4.99
C SER A 97 18.95 10.86 -4.09
N LEU A 98 19.10 10.69 -2.78
CA LEU A 98 18.48 11.54 -1.78
C LEU A 98 19.14 12.92 -1.71
N ASP A 99 20.45 12.98 -1.83
CA ASP A 99 21.27 14.19 -1.71
C ASP A 99 21.94 14.53 -3.04
N PRO A 100 22.26 15.84 -3.30
CA PRO A 100 22.92 16.26 -4.54
C PRO A 100 24.29 15.63 -4.75
N GLY A 101 24.98 15.29 -3.68
CA GLY A 101 26.26 14.58 -3.71
C GLY A 101 26.14 13.11 -4.08
N SER A 102 24.95 12.55 -4.12
CA SER A 102 24.69 11.14 -4.41
C SER A 102 25.41 10.18 -3.45
N TRP A 103 25.24 10.41 -2.15
CA TRP A 103 25.74 9.52 -1.11
C TRP A 103 24.89 8.27 -0.98
N ILE A 104 23.56 8.46 -0.87
CA ILE A 104 22.58 7.40 -0.70
C ILE A 104 21.36 7.61 -1.60
N THR A 105 20.71 6.53 -2.02
CA THR A 105 19.45 6.58 -2.78
C THR A 105 18.23 6.54 -1.86
N LEU A 106 17.06 6.73 -2.46
CA LEU A 106 15.79 6.32 -1.87
C LEU A 106 15.77 4.81 -1.58
N ASP A 107 14.90 4.41 -0.66
CA ASP A 107 14.60 3.02 -0.30
C ASP A 107 13.65 2.31 -1.30
N LYS A 108 13.55 2.84 -2.50
CA LYS A 108 12.70 2.35 -3.60
C LYS A 108 13.34 2.63 -4.96
N PRO A 109 13.05 1.82 -5.99
CA PRO A 109 13.44 2.16 -7.35
C PRO A 109 12.82 3.49 -7.79
N PRO A 110 13.48 4.25 -8.68
CA PRO A 110 13.10 5.63 -8.96
C PRO A 110 11.98 5.80 -9.99
N GLY A 111 11.33 4.74 -10.50
CA GLY A 111 10.39 4.82 -11.62
C GLY A 111 9.29 5.86 -11.48
N ALA A 112 8.64 5.95 -10.32
CA ALA A 112 7.64 6.98 -10.04
C ALA A 112 8.27 8.37 -9.89
N PHE A 113 9.45 8.43 -9.27
CA PHE A 113 10.14 9.69 -8.99
C PHE A 113 10.78 10.31 -10.23
N TRP A 114 11.10 9.49 -11.27
CA TRP A 114 11.52 10.02 -12.57
C TRP A 114 10.44 10.93 -13.18
N LEU A 115 9.16 10.54 -13.10
CA LEU A 115 8.06 11.37 -13.63
C LEU A 115 7.97 12.70 -12.88
N GLN A 116 8.10 12.66 -11.56
CA GLN A 116 8.04 13.84 -10.70
C GLN A 116 9.26 14.74 -10.89
N ALA A 117 10.45 14.16 -11.01
CA ALA A 117 11.67 14.91 -11.27
C ALA A 117 11.69 15.56 -12.66
N LEU A 118 11.16 14.88 -13.70
CA LEU A 118 10.98 15.46 -15.02
C LEU A 118 10.00 16.62 -14.99
N SER A 119 8.87 16.48 -14.29
CA SER A 119 7.92 17.57 -14.09
C SER A 119 8.59 18.78 -13.39
N ALA A 120 9.36 18.53 -12.33
CA ALA A 120 10.08 19.58 -11.62
C ALA A 120 11.20 20.21 -12.48
N ARG A 121 11.84 19.49 -13.38
CA ARG A 121 12.81 20.04 -14.34
C ARG A 121 12.17 20.96 -15.38
N VAL A 122 10.95 20.63 -15.81
CA VAL A 122 10.23 21.39 -16.86
C VAL A 122 9.53 22.61 -16.26
N PHE A 123 8.83 22.44 -15.13
CA PHE A 123 7.97 23.47 -14.53
C PHE A 123 8.60 24.20 -13.33
N GLY A 124 9.86 23.90 -13.01
CA GLY A 124 10.50 24.36 -11.78
C GLY A 124 10.13 23.52 -10.57
N TYR A 125 10.98 23.56 -9.53
CA TYR A 125 10.78 22.79 -8.31
C TYR A 125 9.76 23.51 -7.40
N SER A 126 8.56 23.01 -7.34
CA SER A 126 7.46 23.51 -6.53
C SER A 126 6.57 22.35 -6.04
N SER A 127 5.75 22.60 -5.02
CA SER A 127 4.78 21.61 -4.55
C SER A 127 3.88 21.11 -5.68
N TRP A 128 3.41 22.01 -6.52
CA TRP A 128 2.52 21.69 -7.62
C TRP A 128 3.20 20.79 -8.67
N SER A 129 4.41 21.14 -9.10
CA SER A 129 5.14 20.36 -10.11
C SER A 129 5.52 18.95 -9.62
N LEU A 130 5.72 18.77 -8.32
CA LEU A 130 5.99 17.46 -7.72
C LEU A 130 4.75 16.58 -7.64
N LEU A 131 3.59 17.15 -7.30
CA LEU A 131 2.37 16.37 -7.04
C LEU A 131 1.55 16.14 -8.30
N LEU A 132 1.62 17.02 -9.30
CA LEU A 132 0.86 16.92 -10.55
C LEU A 132 1.01 15.57 -11.29
N PRO A 133 2.21 14.97 -11.41
CA PRO A 133 2.34 13.68 -12.07
C PRO A 133 1.50 12.58 -11.42
N SER A 134 1.35 12.58 -10.10
CA SER A 134 0.49 11.63 -9.38
C SER A 134 -0.98 11.85 -9.70
N ALA A 135 -1.44 13.12 -9.75
CA ALA A 135 -2.80 13.47 -10.13
C ALA A 135 -3.13 13.03 -11.56
N VAL A 136 -2.21 13.24 -12.50
CA VAL A 136 -2.34 12.79 -13.89
C VAL A 136 -2.36 11.27 -13.98
N CYS A 137 -1.48 10.57 -13.25
CA CYS A 137 -1.48 9.09 -13.20
C CYS A 137 -2.82 8.54 -12.68
N ALA A 138 -3.39 9.13 -11.62
CA ALA A 138 -4.69 8.73 -11.10
C ALA A 138 -5.81 8.93 -12.13
N ALA A 139 -5.85 10.09 -12.80
CA ALA A 139 -6.84 10.38 -13.84
C ALA A 139 -6.73 9.44 -15.06
N LEU A 140 -5.50 9.16 -15.50
CA LEU A 140 -5.25 8.20 -16.59
C LEU A 140 -5.64 6.78 -16.19
N ALA A 141 -5.40 6.36 -14.95
CA ALA A 141 -5.84 5.08 -14.44
C ALA A 141 -7.37 4.96 -14.47
N VAL A 142 -8.09 6.01 -14.03
CA VAL A 142 -9.56 6.09 -14.13
C VAL A 142 -10.04 5.97 -15.57
N TYR A 143 -9.43 6.71 -16.49
CA TYR A 143 -9.76 6.63 -17.91
C TYR A 143 -9.56 5.22 -18.47
N LEU A 144 -8.40 4.61 -18.22
CA LEU A 144 -8.10 3.27 -18.73
C LEU A 144 -9.03 2.20 -18.15
N LEU A 145 -9.38 2.27 -16.87
CA LEU A 145 -10.35 1.35 -16.25
C LEU A 145 -11.73 1.51 -16.90
N THR A 146 -12.19 2.76 -17.05
CA THR A 146 -13.47 3.09 -17.73
C THR A 146 -13.55 2.45 -19.11
N VAL A 147 -12.51 2.65 -19.92
CA VAL A 147 -12.42 2.10 -21.29
C VAL A 147 -12.36 0.56 -21.27
N THR A 148 -11.61 -0.03 -20.33
CA THR A 148 -11.44 -1.50 -20.21
C THR A 148 -12.78 -2.16 -19.90
N VAL A 149 -13.48 -1.69 -18.86
CA VAL A 149 -14.78 -2.23 -18.47
C VAL A 149 -15.84 -1.98 -19.56
N ARG A 150 -15.88 -0.78 -20.15
CA ARG A 150 -16.82 -0.45 -21.22
C ARG A 150 -16.73 -1.41 -22.41
N ARG A 151 -15.53 -1.76 -22.83
CA ARG A 151 -15.32 -2.62 -24.03
C ARG A 151 -15.92 -4.00 -23.86
N VAL A 152 -15.99 -4.51 -22.65
CA VAL A 152 -16.47 -5.86 -22.36
C VAL A 152 -17.93 -5.86 -21.89
N TRP A 153 -18.32 -4.85 -21.10
CA TRP A 153 -19.60 -4.82 -20.39
C TRP A 153 -20.54 -3.67 -20.82
N GLY A 154 -20.09 -2.82 -21.72
CA GLY A 154 -20.89 -1.72 -22.26
C GLY A 154 -20.66 -0.38 -21.57
N THR A 155 -21.22 0.69 -22.15
CA THR A 155 -20.96 2.09 -21.74
C THR A 155 -21.34 2.36 -20.30
N THR A 156 -22.53 1.92 -19.87
CA THR A 156 -23.01 2.12 -18.50
C THR A 156 -22.04 1.49 -17.49
N ALA A 157 -21.60 0.26 -17.76
CA ALA A 157 -20.65 -0.43 -16.88
C ALA A 157 -19.32 0.34 -16.76
N GLY A 158 -18.77 0.80 -17.90
CA GLY A 158 -17.52 1.57 -17.92
C GLY A 158 -17.65 2.88 -17.14
N LEU A 159 -18.70 3.64 -17.37
CA LEU A 159 -18.92 4.93 -16.69
C LEU A 159 -19.11 4.76 -15.17
N VAL A 160 -19.89 3.76 -14.75
CA VAL A 160 -20.11 3.46 -13.33
C VAL A 160 -18.81 3.00 -12.67
N ALA A 161 -18.02 2.12 -13.33
CA ALA A 161 -16.72 1.69 -12.84
C ALA A 161 -15.75 2.88 -12.71
N GLY A 162 -15.68 3.73 -13.73
CA GLY A 162 -14.82 4.91 -13.72
C GLY A 162 -15.20 5.90 -12.62
N ALA A 163 -16.49 6.19 -12.47
CA ALA A 163 -16.98 7.07 -11.42
C ALA A 163 -16.71 6.50 -10.02
N ALA A 164 -16.97 5.20 -9.79
CA ALA A 164 -16.66 4.54 -8.54
C ALA A 164 -15.16 4.60 -8.21
N PHE A 165 -14.31 4.41 -9.21
CA PHE A 165 -12.85 4.49 -9.04
C PHE A 165 -12.39 5.93 -8.76
N ALA A 166 -12.88 6.92 -9.52
CA ALA A 166 -12.54 8.33 -9.33
C ALA A 166 -12.94 8.88 -7.95
N LEU A 167 -14.06 8.36 -7.41
CA LEU A 167 -14.63 8.80 -6.14
C LEU A 167 -14.27 7.88 -4.97
N THR A 168 -13.33 6.93 -5.16
CA THR A 168 -12.79 6.12 -4.06
C THR A 168 -11.81 6.96 -3.25
N PRO A 169 -12.03 7.19 -1.95
CA PRO A 169 -11.28 8.17 -1.16
C PRO A 169 -9.77 7.96 -1.17
N VAL A 170 -9.28 6.73 -1.03
CA VAL A 170 -7.84 6.46 -1.05
C VAL A 170 -7.19 6.76 -2.41
N VAL A 171 -7.95 6.69 -3.52
CA VAL A 171 -7.44 7.05 -4.86
C VAL A 171 -7.15 8.53 -4.94
N VAL A 172 -8.01 9.37 -4.34
CA VAL A 172 -7.80 10.81 -4.23
C VAL A 172 -6.64 11.11 -3.28
N ALA A 173 -6.53 10.40 -2.15
CA ALA A 173 -5.45 10.60 -1.20
C ALA A 173 -4.07 10.34 -1.85
N VAL A 174 -3.88 9.20 -2.54
CA VAL A 174 -2.60 8.86 -3.18
C VAL A 174 -2.34 9.69 -4.45
N GLY A 175 -3.37 10.11 -5.17
CA GLY A 175 -3.24 10.96 -6.34
C GLY A 175 -2.83 12.40 -6.00
N ARG A 176 -3.03 12.83 -4.75
CA ARG A 176 -2.67 14.15 -4.21
C ARG A 176 -1.35 14.15 -3.45
N SER A 177 -0.57 13.07 -3.53
CA SER A 177 0.72 12.91 -2.85
C SER A 177 1.83 12.59 -3.86
N ASN A 178 3.08 12.72 -3.45
CA ASN A 178 4.25 12.29 -4.22
C ASN A 178 4.67 10.84 -3.92
N ASN A 179 3.81 10.05 -3.26
CA ASN A 179 4.05 8.62 -3.06
C ASN A 179 3.95 7.87 -4.40
N PRO A 180 4.66 6.75 -4.55
CA PRO A 180 4.70 6.02 -5.83
C PRO A 180 3.40 5.30 -6.20
N ASP A 181 2.39 5.33 -5.33
CA ASP A 181 1.16 4.54 -5.45
C ASP A 181 0.29 4.91 -6.65
N ALA A 182 0.18 6.20 -6.99
CA ALA A 182 -0.59 6.63 -8.16
C ALA A 182 0.04 6.11 -9.46
N THR A 183 1.37 6.11 -9.57
CA THR A 183 2.11 5.57 -10.72
C THR A 183 2.00 4.06 -10.79
N LEU A 184 2.11 3.36 -9.65
CA LEU A 184 1.86 1.92 -9.57
C LEU A 184 0.45 1.59 -10.06
N MET A 185 -0.56 2.31 -9.56
CA MET A 185 -1.97 2.10 -9.89
C MET A 185 -2.23 2.28 -11.40
N LEU A 186 -1.68 3.33 -12.02
CA LEU A 186 -1.73 3.50 -13.47
C LEU A 186 -1.09 2.31 -14.21
N SER A 187 0.07 1.87 -13.75
CA SER A 187 0.81 0.76 -14.37
C SER A 187 0.01 -0.54 -14.36
N VAL A 188 -0.58 -0.91 -13.22
CA VAL A 188 -1.34 -2.18 -13.12
C VAL A 188 -2.70 -2.11 -13.84
N VAL A 189 -3.36 -0.94 -13.86
CA VAL A 189 -4.58 -0.74 -14.65
C VAL A 189 -4.27 -0.77 -16.16
N ALA A 190 -3.14 -0.19 -16.59
CA ALA A 190 -2.66 -0.28 -17.97
C ALA A 190 -2.33 -1.73 -18.36
N ALA A 191 -1.78 -2.52 -17.43
CA ALA A 191 -1.55 -3.96 -17.64
C ALA A 191 -2.87 -4.72 -17.81
N ALA A 192 -3.90 -4.42 -17.01
CA ALA A 192 -5.23 -5.00 -17.16
C ALA A 192 -5.88 -4.62 -18.50
N TRP A 193 -5.78 -3.36 -18.89
CA TRP A 193 -6.23 -2.87 -20.20
C TRP A 193 -5.51 -3.61 -21.34
N ALA A 194 -4.21 -3.77 -21.25
CA ALA A 194 -3.43 -4.48 -22.27
C ALA A 194 -3.78 -5.98 -22.30
N THR A 195 -4.02 -6.62 -21.14
CA THR A 195 -4.48 -8.02 -21.06
C THR A 195 -5.84 -8.18 -21.74
N GLU A 196 -6.80 -7.30 -21.46
CA GLU A 196 -8.11 -7.28 -22.13
C GLU A 196 -7.95 -7.14 -23.66
N ARG A 197 -7.07 -6.21 -24.09
CA ARG A 197 -6.75 -6.01 -25.53
C ARG A 197 -6.15 -7.27 -26.14
N SER A 198 -5.31 -8.01 -25.41
CA SER A 198 -4.74 -9.27 -25.91
C SER A 198 -5.82 -10.33 -26.11
N ILE A 199 -6.77 -10.45 -25.17
CA ILE A 199 -7.90 -11.38 -25.25
C ILE A 199 -8.79 -11.05 -26.45
N THR A 200 -9.18 -9.78 -26.61
CA THR A 200 -10.16 -9.34 -27.61
C THR A 200 -9.59 -9.26 -29.02
N THR A 201 -8.34 -8.81 -29.17
CA THR A 201 -7.68 -8.66 -30.49
C THR A 201 -6.87 -9.87 -30.92
N ARG A 202 -6.66 -10.84 -30.01
CA ARG A 202 -5.84 -12.05 -30.22
C ARG A 202 -4.37 -11.76 -30.58
N ARG A 203 -3.85 -10.56 -30.26
CA ARG A 203 -2.49 -10.13 -30.57
C ARG A 203 -1.61 -10.22 -29.33
N VAL A 204 -0.57 -11.06 -29.36
CA VAL A 204 0.38 -11.28 -28.26
C VAL A 204 1.09 -10.01 -27.81
N ARG A 205 1.35 -9.05 -28.72
CA ARG A 205 2.00 -7.79 -28.39
C ARG A 205 1.36 -7.06 -27.18
N TRP A 206 0.06 -7.19 -27.02
CA TRP A 206 -0.64 -6.58 -25.89
C TRP A 206 -0.34 -7.31 -24.57
N MET A 207 -0.12 -8.63 -24.61
CA MET A 207 0.30 -9.37 -23.42
C MET A 207 1.74 -9.03 -23.03
N LEU A 208 2.64 -8.84 -24.01
CA LEU A 208 4.00 -8.35 -23.77
C LEU A 208 3.97 -6.95 -23.16
N LEU A 209 3.11 -6.07 -23.67
CA LEU A 209 2.91 -4.73 -23.12
C LEU A 209 2.35 -4.77 -21.68
N ALA A 210 1.47 -5.72 -21.37
CA ALA A 210 1.00 -5.94 -20.00
C ALA A 210 2.16 -6.31 -19.05
N GLY A 211 3.09 -7.16 -19.51
CA GLY A 211 4.33 -7.46 -18.81
C GLY A 211 5.19 -6.22 -18.57
N ALA A 212 5.35 -5.38 -19.60
CA ALA A 212 6.12 -4.14 -19.50
C ALA A 212 5.50 -3.14 -18.50
N PHE A 213 4.18 -2.98 -18.50
CA PHE A 213 3.49 -2.12 -17.53
C PHE A 213 3.64 -2.65 -16.10
N CYS A 214 3.49 -3.96 -15.86
CA CYS A 214 3.77 -4.53 -14.54
C CYS A 214 5.24 -4.31 -14.14
N GLY A 215 6.19 -4.41 -15.09
CA GLY A 215 7.61 -4.14 -14.86
C GLY A 215 7.87 -2.68 -14.47
N PHE A 216 7.20 -1.72 -15.10
CA PHE A 216 7.29 -0.32 -14.70
C PHE A 216 6.64 -0.08 -13.32
N GLY A 217 5.53 -0.77 -13.01
CA GLY A 217 4.96 -0.80 -11.67
C GLY A 217 5.95 -1.32 -10.61
N PHE A 218 6.75 -2.33 -10.96
CA PHE A 218 7.84 -2.83 -10.10
C PHE A 218 8.92 -1.75 -9.89
N LEU A 219 9.34 -1.04 -10.93
CA LEU A 219 10.26 0.09 -10.82
C LEU A 219 9.68 1.27 -10.00
N SER A 220 8.37 1.28 -9.77
CA SER A 220 7.72 2.28 -8.92
C SER A 220 7.60 1.81 -7.45
N LYS A 221 7.20 0.55 -7.21
CA LYS A 221 6.93 0.04 -5.84
C LYS A 221 7.27 -1.45 -5.65
N LEU A 222 8.30 -1.95 -6.32
CA LEU A 222 8.82 -3.30 -6.16
C LEU A 222 7.74 -4.40 -6.34
N LEU A 223 7.80 -5.46 -5.51
CA LEU A 223 6.97 -6.67 -5.63
C LEU A 223 5.46 -6.42 -5.55
N VAL A 224 5.02 -5.27 -5.04
CA VAL A 224 3.58 -4.93 -4.94
C VAL A 224 2.90 -4.94 -6.31
N ALA A 225 3.62 -4.57 -7.38
CA ALA A 225 3.12 -4.67 -8.75
C ALA A 225 2.82 -6.12 -9.20
N GLY A 226 3.49 -7.09 -8.60
CA GLY A 226 3.29 -8.52 -8.87
C GLY A 226 1.96 -9.08 -8.35
N LEU A 227 1.33 -8.44 -7.36
CA LEU A 227 0.11 -8.94 -6.73
C LEU A 227 -1.07 -9.06 -7.69
N VAL A 228 -1.09 -8.28 -8.76
CA VAL A 228 -2.17 -8.30 -9.76
C VAL A 228 -1.93 -9.36 -10.84
N MET A 229 -0.68 -9.79 -11.06
CA MET A 229 -0.30 -10.66 -12.18
C MET A 229 -1.03 -12.01 -12.18
N PRO A 230 -1.24 -12.70 -11.04
CA PRO A 230 -2.00 -13.94 -11.04
C PRO A 230 -3.41 -13.78 -11.62
N GLY A 231 -4.12 -12.70 -11.27
CA GLY A 231 -5.43 -12.38 -11.82
C GLY A 231 -5.38 -12.10 -13.33
N LEU A 232 -4.43 -11.28 -13.79
CA LEU A 232 -4.25 -10.97 -15.21
C LEU A 232 -3.96 -12.23 -16.03
N TRP A 233 -3.03 -13.05 -15.57
CA TRP A 233 -2.61 -14.26 -16.27
C TRP A 233 -3.70 -15.30 -16.31
N LEU A 234 -4.40 -15.52 -15.18
CA LEU A 234 -5.51 -16.48 -15.13
C LEU A 234 -6.65 -16.02 -16.05
N GLY A 235 -6.99 -14.72 -16.07
CA GLY A 235 -7.97 -14.16 -16.99
C GLY A 235 -7.61 -14.41 -18.46
N TYR A 236 -6.34 -14.23 -18.82
CA TYR A 236 -5.83 -14.54 -20.15
C TYR A 236 -5.90 -16.05 -20.46
N LEU A 237 -5.44 -16.90 -19.54
CA LEU A 237 -5.45 -18.37 -19.71
C LEU A 237 -6.85 -18.94 -19.96
N VAL A 238 -7.87 -18.39 -19.27
CA VAL A 238 -9.25 -18.90 -19.39
C VAL A 238 -9.95 -18.42 -20.66
N ALA A 239 -9.71 -17.15 -21.07
CA ALA A 239 -10.51 -16.50 -22.09
C ALA A 239 -9.84 -16.37 -23.47
N ALA A 240 -8.53 -16.42 -23.55
CA ALA A 240 -7.83 -16.23 -24.80
C ALA A 240 -8.08 -17.41 -25.78
N LYS A 241 -8.19 -17.09 -27.07
CA LYS A 241 -8.53 -18.06 -28.13
C LYS A 241 -7.40 -19.01 -28.54
N PRO A 242 -6.08 -18.67 -28.48
CA PRO A 242 -5.02 -19.58 -28.89
C PRO A 242 -5.06 -20.91 -28.13
N PRO A 243 -4.50 -22.01 -28.66
CA PRO A 243 -4.32 -23.27 -27.96
C PRO A 243 -3.59 -23.08 -26.62
N PHE A 244 -3.83 -23.93 -25.64
CA PHE A 244 -3.33 -23.78 -24.26
C PHE A 244 -1.80 -23.58 -24.22
N ALA A 245 -1.04 -24.41 -24.96
CA ALA A 245 0.42 -24.30 -25.04
C ALA A 245 0.88 -22.90 -25.53
N LYS A 246 0.22 -22.35 -26.57
CA LYS A 246 0.53 -20.99 -27.06
C LYS A 246 0.18 -19.92 -26.02
N ARG A 247 -0.90 -20.10 -25.24
CA ARG A 247 -1.22 -19.18 -24.15
C ARG A 247 -0.15 -19.19 -23.08
N CYS A 248 0.33 -20.37 -22.68
CA CYS A 248 1.45 -20.49 -21.75
C CYS A 248 2.73 -19.83 -22.30
N LEU A 249 3.06 -20.05 -23.59
CA LEU A 249 4.20 -19.40 -24.21
C LEU A 249 4.07 -17.86 -24.21
N HIS A 250 2.87 -17.34 -24.49
CA HIS A 250 2.62 -15.88 -24.41
C HIS A 250 2.82 -15.33 -23.01
N LEU A 251 2.43 -16.09 -21.96
CA LEU A 251 2.64 -15.70 -20.56
C LEU A 251 4.12 -15.78 -20.18
N ILE A 252 4.85 -16.79 -20.62
CA ILE A 252 6.30 -16.89 -20.42
C ILE A 252 7.00 -15.68 -21.08
N ALA A 253 6.63 -15.36 -22.31
CA ALA A 253 7.18 -14.18 -22.99
C ALA A 253 6.82 -12.86 -22.26
N ALA A 254 5.60 -12.73 -21.75
CA ALA A 254 5.20 -11.57 -20.93
C ALA A 254 5.97 -11.51 -19.60
N ALA A 255 6.21 -12.67 -18.96
CA ALA A 255 7.04 -12.77 -17.76
C ALA A 255 8.50 -12.36 -18.04
N ALA A 256 9.04 -12.76 -19.19
CA ALA A 256 10.39 -12.34 -19.62
C ALA A 256 10.47 -10.81 -19.82
N VAL A 257 9.44 -10.21 -20.45
CA VAL A 257 9.37 -8.73 -20.59
C VAL A 257 9.22 -8.06 -19.23
N PHE A 258 8.35 -8.58 -18.35
CA PHE A 258 8.23 -8.10 -16.97
C PHE A 258 9.58 -8.13 -16.25
N ALA A 259 10.28 -9.25 -16.30
CA ALA A 259 11.60 -9.40 -15.68
C ALA A 259 12.63 -8.44 -16.29
N ALA A 260 12.67 -8.33 -17.63
CA ALA A 260 13.59 -7.41 -18.32
C ALA A 260 13.39 -5.95 -17.90
N VAL A 261 12.14 -5.47 -17.84
CA VAL A 261 11.83 -4.10 -17.40
C VAL A 261 12.11 -3.94 -15.90
N SER A 262 11.67 -4.88 -15.05
CA SER A 262 11.87 -4.83 -13.59
C SER A 262 13.34 -4.82 -13.22
N LEU A 263 14.15 -5.65 -13.87
CA LEU A 263 15.56 -5.81 -13.57
C LEU A 263 16.46 -4.81 -14.30
N SER A 264 15.93 -4.04 -15.25
CA SER A 264 16.74 -3.10 -16.06
C SER A 264 17.50 -2.10 -15.20
N TRP A 265 16.82 -1.43 -14.27
CA TRP A 265 17.47 -0.49 -13.35
C TRP A 265 18.38 -1.20 -12.36
N ILE A 266 17.94 -2.34 -11.80
CA ILE A 266 18.75 -3.15 -10.87
C ILE A 266 20.07 -3.56 -11.54
N ALA A 267 20.02 -4.05 -12.77
CA ALA A 267 21.20 -4.46 -13.52
C ALA A 267 22.17 -3.28 -13.76
N VAL A 268 21.62 -2.14 -14.25
CA VAL A 268 22.43 -0.93 -14.48
C VAL A 268 23.13 -0.49 -13.19
N VAL A 269 22.41 -0.50 -12.06
CA VAL A 269 22.93 -0.05 -10.77
C VAL A 269 23.97 -1.03 -10.23
N ASP A 270 23.69 -2.33 -10.23
CA ASP A 270 24.55 -3.32 -9.58
C ASP A 270 25.79 -3.69 -10.39
N LEU A 271 25.79 -3.41 -11.71
CA LEU A 271 26.98 -3.53 -12.57
C LEU A 271 28.00 -2.41 -12.35
N VAL A 272 27.58 -1.25 -11.82
CA VAL A 272 28.52 -0.15 -11.51
C VAL A 272 29.23 -0.46 -10.19
N PRO A 273 30.58 -0.32 -10.12
CA PRO A 273 31.33 -0.52 -8.87
C PRO A 273 30.80 0.33 -7.72
N ALA A 274 30.76 -0.22 -6.50
CA ALA A 274 30.23 0.46 -5.32
C ALA A 274 30.95 1.79 -4.99
N SER A 275 32.21 1.94 -5.40
CA SER A 275 32.98 3.19 -5.25
C SER A 275 32.49 4.33 -6.15
N SER A 276 31.79 4.01 -7.26
CA SER A 276 31.37 4.98 -8.27
C SER A 276 29.87 5.29 -8.24
N ARG A 277 29.10 4.61 -7.39
CA ARG A 277 27.65 4.78 -7.25
C ARG A 277 27.25 5.12 -5.81
N PRO A 278 26.06 5.71 -5.59
CA PRO A 278 25.51 5.88 -4.25
C PRO A 278 25.25 4.53 -3.58
N TYR A 279 25.22 4.53 -2.26
CA TYR A 279 24.69 3.41 -1.50
C TYR A 279 23.20 3.25 -1.78
N ILE A 280 22.72 2.04 -1.97
CA ILE A 280 21.28 1.80 -2.21
C ILE A 280 20.54 1.77 -0.88
N GLY A 281 19.77 2.83 -0.62
CA GLY A 281 19.03 3.01 0.63
C GLY A 281 18.06 1.86 0.90
N GLY A 282 18.03 1.40 2.16
CA GLY A 282 17.21 0.28 2.60
C GLY A 282 17.71 -1.10 2.17
N SER A 283 18.88 -1.22 1.55
CA SER A 283 19.58 -2.49 1.34
C SER A 283 20.55 -2.77 2.50
N THR A 284 20.91 -4.04 2.70
CA THR A 284 21.90 -4.43 3.72
C THR A 284 23.35 -4.37 3.21
N ASN A 285 23.53 -4.48 1.90
CA ASN A 285 24.84 -4.60 1.24
C ASN A 285 25.10 -3.54 0.14
N GLY A 286 24.25 -2.52 0.04
CA GLY A 286 24.35 -1.46 -0.95
C GLY A 286 23.98 -1.90 -2.39
N LYS A 287 23.34 -3.06 -2.60
CA LYS A 287 22.91 -3.56 -3.92
C LYS A 287 21.41 -3.35 -4.15
N ALA A 288 21.04 -3.01 -5.39
CA ALA A 288 19.65 -2.83 -5.78
C ALA A 288 18.88 -4.15 -5.79
N LEU A 289 19.52 -5.28 -6.06
CA LEU A 289 18.90 -6.60 -5.97
C LEU A 289 18.52 -6.94 -4.52
N ASP A 290 19.35 -6.57 -3.55
CA ASP A 290 19.03 -6.77 -2.14
C ASP A 290 17.88 -5.89 -1.66
N LEU A 291 17.77 -4.65 -2.14
CA LEU A 291 16.61 -3.82 -1.93
C LEU A 291 15.31 -4.50 -2.42
N ALA A 292 15.37 -5.16 -3.60
CA ALA A 292 14.21 -5.77 -4.23
C ALA A 292 13.77 -7.09 -3.59
N LEU A 293 14.70 -7.94 -3.19
CA LEU A 293 14.45 -9.30 -2.69
C LEU A 293 14.66 -9.44 -1.17
N GLY A 294 15.41 -8.53 -0.55
CA GLY A 294 15.72 -8.55 0.88
C GLY A 294 14.56 -8.07 1.75
N TYR A 295 14.91 -7.43 2.84
CA TYR A 295 13.98 -6.95 3.86
C TYR A 295 12.83 -6.09 3.32
N ARG A 296 13.11 -5.13 2.42
CA ARG A 296 12.10 -4.23 1.82
C ARG A 296 11.21 -4.93 0.78
N GLY A 297 11.63 -6.09 0.26
CA GLY A 297 10.88 -6.92 -0.67
C GLY A 297 10.10 -8.02 0.04
N ILE A 298 10.70 -9.21 0.10
CA ILE A 298 10.07 -10.42 0.66
C ILE A 298 9.93 -10.35 2.18
N GLY A 299 10.90 -9.73 2.89
CA GLY A 299 10.87 -9.60 4.34
C GLY A 299 9.61 -8.92 4.87
N ARG A 300 9.04 -7.97 4.13
CA ARG A 300 7.75 -7.34 4.50
C ARG A 300 6.57 -8.31 4.46
N LEU A 301 6.62 -9.33 3.59
CA LEU A 301 5.56 -10.34 3.50
C LEU A 301 5.65 -11.33 4.66
N THR A 302 6.86 -11.61 5.13
CA THR A 302 7.13 -12.62 6.17
C THR A 302 7.12 -12.05 7.59
N GLY A 303 6.96 -10.73 7.75
CA GLY A 303 6.89 -10.09 9.07
C GLY A 303 8.24 -9.69 9.67
N ALA A 304 9.33 -9.71 8.87
CA ALA A 304 10.57 -9.07 9.27
C ALA A 304 10.32 -7.57 9.47
N THR A 305 10.45 -7.08 10.69
CA THR A 305 10.19 -5.68 11.03
C THR A 305 11.44 -4.82 10.83
N GLU A 306 11.26 -3.59 10.37
CA GLU A 306 12.31 -2.57 10.26
C GLU A 306 13.00 -2.28 11.62
N PHE A 307 12.37 -2.73 12.69
CA PHE A 307 12.75 -2.49 14.08
C PHE A 307 13.20 -3.77 14.81
N GLY A 308 13.76 -4.73 14.08
CA GLY A 308 14.57 -5.82 14.63
C GLY A 308 13.86 -6.73 15.62
N ALA A 309 13.03 -7.66 15.14
CA ALA A 309 12.90 -8.98 15.75
C ALA A 309 12.32 -9.99 14.76
N PRO A 310 12.97 -11.12 14.47
CA PRO A 310 12.34 -12.26 13.83
C PRO A 310 11.44 -12.96 14.86
N GLY A 311 10.14 -13.03 14.57
CA GLY A 311 9.27 -14.04 15.17
C GLY A 311 8.84 -13.82 16.61
N GLY A 312 8.38 -12.64 16.97
CA GLY A 312 7.67 -12.44 18.21
C GLY A 312 6.40 -11.64 17.98
N GLY A 313 5.22 -12.18 18.35
CA GLY A 313 3.99 -11.40 18.51
C GLY A 313 4.14 -10.35 19.61
N GLY A 314 5.16 -9.51 19.51
CA GLY A 314 5.46 -8.42 20.42
C GLY A 314 4.60 -7.22 20.09
N ARG A 315 3.81 -6.77 21.05
CA ARG A 315 3.28 -5.40 21.13
C ARG A 315 4.38 -4.43 20.71
N PRO A 316 4.11 -3.37 19.93
CA PRO A 316 5.05 -2.29 19.73
C PRO A 316 5.40 -1.71 21.09
N GLY A 317 6.58 -2.07 21.61
CA GLY A 317 7.13 -1.50 22.83
C GLY A 317 7.40 -0.03 22.61
N GLY A 318 7.04 0.82 23.55
CA GLY A 318 7.37 2.24 23.55
C GLY A 318 8.88 2.42 23.39
N PHE A 319 9.29 3.42 22.62
CA PHE A 319 10.69 3.78 22.43
C PHE A 319 11.27 4.26 23.75
N PRO A 320 12.41 3.72 24.25
CA PRO A 320 13.07 4.26 25.43
C PRO A 320 13.55 5.70 25.15
N GLY A 321 12.98 6.68 25.81
CA GLY A 321 13.45 8.07 25.76
C GLY A 321 12.55 9.10 25.07
N SER A 322 11.44 8.70 24.43
CA SER A 322 10.39 9.63 24.02
C SER A 322 9.21 9.49 24.98
N GLY A 323 8.80 10.58 25.62
CA GLY A 323 7.62 10.57 26.48
C GLY A 323 6.44 9.93 25.74
N SER A 324 6.07 8.74 26.16
CA SER A 324 4.84 8.00 25.90
C SER A 324 4.15 8.23 24.53
N LEU A 325 4.82 7.98 23.41
CA LEU A 325 4.14 7.77 22.12
C LEU A 325 3.96 6.25 21.92
N THR A 326 2.89 5.72 22.43
CA THR A 326 2.43 4.36 22.11
C THR A 326 1.75 4.40 20.73
N PHE A 327 2.46 3.95 19.69
CA PHE A 327 1.81 3.64 18.42
C PHE A 327 0.83 2.49 18.65
N THR A 328 -0.44 2.74 18.35
CA THR A 328 -1.44 1.68 18.45
C THR A 328 -1.32 0.73 17.26
N VAL A 329 -1.69 -0.53 17.45
CA VAL A 329 -1.71 -1.53 16.36
C VAL A 329 -2.55 -1.04 15.17
N ASP A 330 -3.55 -0.19 15.44
CA ASP A 330 -4.44 0.37 14.42
C ASP A 330 -3.74 1.37 13.47
N GLU A 331 -2.65 2.01 13.89
CA GLU A 331 -1.88 2.97 13.06
C GLU A 331 -1.09 2.28 11.94
N PHE A 332 -0.74 1.00 12.12
CA PHE A 332 -0.06 0.17 11.11
C PHE A 332 -1.00 -0.85 10.45
N GLY A 333 -2.26 -0.46 10.27
CA GLY A 333 -3.23 -1.26 9.53
C GLY A 333 -4.00 -2.29 10.35
N GLY A 334 -3.90 -2.26 11.68
CA GLY A 334 -4.66 -3.12 12.58
C GLY A 334 -4.20 -4.59 12.62
N THR A 335 -4.89 -5.39 13.44
CA THR A 335 -4.62 -6.82 13.59
C THR A 335 -4.87 -7.59 12.30
N THR A 336 -3.99 -8.55 11.99
CA THR A 336 -4.14 -9.44 10.84
C THR A 336 -5.39 -10.32 10.96
N GLY A 337 -6.05 -10.56 9.84
CA GLY A 337 -7.25 -11.39 9.78
C GLY A 337 -8.18 -10.97 8.64
N ILE A 338 -9.18 -11.81 8.36
CA ILE A 338 -10.11 -11.59 7.24
C ILE A 338 -10.89 -10.26 7.36
N GLY A 339 -11.13 -9.77 8.58
CA GLY A 339 -11.81 -8.50 8.83
C GLY A 339 -10.93 -7.25 8.75
N ARG A 340 -9.59 -7.40 8.61
CA ARG A 340 -8.63 -6.29 8.71
C ARG A 340 -8.97 -5.10 7.84
N LEU A 341 -9.37 -5.33 6.59
CA LEU A 341 -9.68 -4.25 5.65
C LEU A 341 -10.97 -3.50 5.98
N PHE A 342 -11.73 -3.95 6.97
CA PHE A 342 -12.90 -3.25 7.53
C PHE A 342 -12.59 -2.56 8.86
N ASN A 343 -11.38 -2.71 9.40
CA ASN A 343 -10.97 -2.06 10.64
C ASN A 343 -10.93 -0.53 10.51
N ASN A 344 -10.80 0.15 11.66
CA ASN A 344 -10.69 1.60 11.70
C ASN A 344 -9.44 2.07 10.91
N GLY A 345 -9.61 3.12 10.11
CA GLY A 345 -8.54 3.64 9.25
C GLY A 345 -8.26 2.83 7.99
N MET A 346 -8.90 1.66 7.80
CA MET A 346 -8.79 0.84 6.59
C MET A 346 -10.07 0.83 5.76
N GLY A 347 -11.22 0.58 6.40
CA GLY A 347 -12.49 0.43 5.71
C GLY A 347 -12.93 1.71 5.00
N ASP A 348 -12.69 2.83 5.62
CA ASP A 348 -12.97 4.16 5.10
C ASP A 348 -12.03 4.62 3.98
N GLN A 349 -10.94 3.90 3.71
CA GLN A 349 -10.08 4.12 2.55
C GLN A 349 -10.72 3.61 1.25
N VAL A 350 -11.28 2.36 1.25
CA VAL A 350 -11.62 1.65 0.01
C VAL A 350 -12.90 0.79 0.07
N MET A 351 -13.38 0.40 1.27
CA MET A 351 -14.44 -0.63 1.39
C MET A 351 -15.87 -0.11 1.25
N TRP A 352 -16.08 1.17 0.99
CA TRP A 352 -17.39 1.84 0.87
C TRP A 352 -18.43 1.10 0.03
N LEU A 353 -17.98 0.37 -0.99
CA LEU A 353 -18.81 -0.29 -2.01
C LEU A 353 -18.58 -1.81 -2.04
N ALA A 354 -17.94 -2.38 -0.99
CA ALA A 354 -17.60 -3.80 -0.92
C ALA A 354 -18.82 -4.73 -1.06
N PRO A 355 -19.99 -4.50 -0.43
CA PRO A 355 -21.14 -5.39 -0.58
C PRO A 355 -21.65 -5.47 -2.01
N ILE A 356 -21.78 -4.33 -2.70
CA ILE A 356 -22.23 -4.33 -4.11
C ILE A 356 -21.18 -4.96 -5.02
N ALA A 357 -19.89 -4.74 -4.77
CA ALA A 357 -18.82 -5.37 -5.54
C ALA A 357 -18.81 -6.90 -5.37
N ALA A 358 -18.98 -7.40 -4.14
CA ALA A 358 -19.04 -8.83 -3.84
C ALA A 358 -20.26 -9.52 -4.51
N VAL A 359 -21.45 -8.95 -4.39
CA VAL A 359 -22.65 -9.49 -5.04
C VAL A 359 -22.52 -9.45 -6.56
N SER A 360 -21.92 -8.39 -7.10
CA SER A 360 -21.66 -8.26 -8.54
C SER A 360 -20.68 -9.32 -9.04
N PHE A 361 -19.63 -9.62 -8.27
CA PHE A 361 -18.72 -10.72 -8.57
C PHE A 361 -19.45 -12.07 -8.60
N LEU A 362 -20.25 -12.37 -7.57
CA LEU A 362 -21.01 -13.62 -7.49
C LEU A 362 -22.04 -13.75 -8.65
N ALA A 363 -22.71 -12.65 -8.99
CA ALA A 363 -23.63 -12.61 -10.13
C ALA A 363 -22.91 -12.84 -11.48
N ALA A 364 -21.72 -12.22 -11.65
CA ALA A 364 -20.88 -12.43 -12.82
C ALA A 364 -20.38 -13.88 -12.92
N LEU A 365 -19.98 -14.48 -11.80
CA LEU A 365 -19.55 -15.87 -11.69
C LEU A 365 -20.71 -16.81 -12.06
N ALA A 366 -21.88 -16.64 -11.47
CA ALA A 366 -23.07 -17.42 -11.79
C ALA A 366 -23.47 -17.30 -13.27
N SER A 367 -23.34 -16.09 -13.86
CA SER A 367 -23.57 -15.87 -15.29
C SER A 367 -22.53 -16.60 -16.15
N ALA A 368 -21.26 -16.60 -15.77
CA ALA A 368 -20.20 -17.27 -16.50
C ALA A 368 -20.36 -18.80 -16.47
N ILE A 369 -20.72 -19.36 -15.31
CA ILE A 369 -20.98 -20.81 -15.15
C ILE A 369 -22.14 -21.24 -16.04
N ARG A 370 -23.23 -20.46 -16.09
CA ARG A 370 -24.40 -20.77 -16.93
C ARG A 370 -24.10 -20.70 -18.42
N ARG A 371 -23.36 -19.67 -18.86
CA ARG A 371 -23.06 -19.46 -20.29
C ARG A 371 -22.07 -20.46 -20.86
N ARG A 372 -21.20 -21.05 -20.05
CA ARG A 372 -20.14 -21.98 -20.45
C ARG A 372 -19.25 -21.50 -21.61
N THR A 373 -19.26 -20.22 -21.92
CA THR A 373 -18.49 -19.64 -23.03
C THR A 373 -17.18 -19.04 -22.55
N ARG A 374 -16.13 -19.30 -23.34
CA ARG A 374 -14.82 -18.67 -23.11
C ARG A 374 -14.75 -17.36 -23.91
N ASP A 375 -15.12 -16.28 -23.27
CA ASP A 375 -15.19 -14.95 -23.88
C ASP A 375 -14.47 -13.88 -23.03
N ALA A 376 -14.47 -12.64 -23.52
CA ALA A 376 -13.86 -11.51 -22.83
C ALA A 376 -14.55 -11.19 -21.49
N ARG A 377 -15.84 -11.52 -21.32
CA ARG A 377 -16.56 -11.31 -20.04
C ARG A 377 -16.03 -12.26 -18.97
N LEU A 378 -15.86 -13.54 -19.30
CA LEU A 378 -15.20 -14.51 -18.41
C LEU A 378 -13.78 -14.07 -18.08
N GLY A 379 -13.00 -13.63 -19.09
CA GLY A 379 -11.64 -13.15 -18.90
C GLY A 379 -11.55 -11.97 -17.96
N SER A 380 -12.41 -10.96 -18.13
CA SER A 380 -12.41 -9.76 -17.28
C SER A 380 -12.88 -10.09 -15.85
N MET A 381 -13.87 -10.97 -15.68
CA MET A 381 -14.32 -11.43 -14.37
C MET A 381 -13.20 -12.15 -13.61
N VAL A 382 -12.51 -13.10 -14.25
CA VAL A 382 -11.41 -13.84 -13.64
C VAL A 382 -10.21 -12.94 -13.37
N MET A 383 -9.93 -12.00 -14.27
CA MET A 383 -8.85 -11.03 -14.14
C MET A 383 -9.05 -10.12 -12.92
N PHE A 384 -10.17 -9.43 -12.82
CA PHE A 384 -10.45 -8.53 -11.69
C PHE A 384 -10.76 -9.31 -10.41
N GLY A 385 -11.39 -10.49 -10.50
CA GLY A 385 -11.66 -11.36 -9.34
C GLY A 385 -10.38 -11.91 -8.74
N GLY A 386 -9.48 -12.41 -9.58
CA GLY A 386 -8.15 -12.87 -9.14
C GLY A 386 -7.30 -11.75 -8.56
N TRP A 387 -7.33 -10.57 -9.20
CA TRP A 387 -6.69 -9.38 -8.65
C TRP A 387 -7.24 -9.03 -7.25
N ALA A 388 -8.56 -8.88 -7.12
CA ALA A 388 -9.19 -8.57 -5.84
C ALA A 388 -8.88 -9.63 -4.77
N ALA A 389 -8.98 -10.92 -5.10
CA ALA A 389 -8.76 -12.01 -4.17
C ALA A 389 -7.32 -12.06 -3.67
N VAL A 390 -6.33 -12.03 -4.58
CA VAL A 390 -4.91 -12.06 -4.19
C VAL A 390 -4.54 -10.84 -3.36
N THR A 391 -4.95 -9.65 -3.79
CA THR A 391 -4.65 -8.40 -3.07
C THR A 391 -5.33 -8.39 -1.69
N TYR A 392 -6.61 -8.81 -1.61
CA TYR A 392 -7.33 -8.88 -0.35
C TYR A 392 -6.67 -9.85 0.64
N VAL A 393 -6.36 -11.07 0.20
CA VAL A 393 -5.75 -12.09 1.05
C VAL A 393 -4.37 -11.63 1.55
N ILE A 394 -3.53 -11.11 0.67
CA ILE A 394 -2.21 -10.61 1.07
C ILE A 394 -2.36 -9.46 2.09
N PHE A 395 -3.22 -8.48 1.83
CA PHE A 395 -3.40 -7.34 2.74
C PHE A 395 -4.09 -7.71 4.05
N ALA A 396 -4.95 -8.72 4.06
CA ALA A 396 -5.59 -9.22 5.28
C ALA A 396 -4.60 -9.92 6.22
N PHE A 397 -3.58 -10.60 5.67
CA PHE A 397 -2.71 -11.49 6.45
C PHE A 397 -1.23 -11.09 6.49
N ILE A 398 -0.81 -10.03 5.79
CA ILE A 398 0.57 -9.54 5.85
C ILE A 398 0.92 -9.06 7.26
N ASN A 399 2.05 -9.56 7.80
CA ASN A 399 2.50 -9.31 9.18
C ASN A 399 3.47 -8.12 9.32
N GLY A 400 3.94 -7.55 8.22
CA GLY A 400 4.88 -6.42 8.26
C GLY A 400 4.19 -5.07 8.38
N VAL A 401 4.98 -4.00 8.28
CA VAL A 401 4.47 -2.61 8.24
C VAL A 401 3.51 -2.45 7.07
N PHE A 402 2.25 -2.20 7.38
CA PHE A 402 1.16 -2.07 6.41
C PHE A 402 0.44 -0.74 6.60
N HIS A 403 0.60 0.18 5.66
CA HIS A 403 -0.04 1.50 5.73
C HIS A 403 -1.43 1.48 5.09
N ASN A 404 -2.33 2.31 5.60
CA ASN A 404 -3.74 2.40 5.17
C ASN A 404 -3.87 2.61 3.65
N TYR A 405 -3.04 3.47 3.06
CA TYR A 405 -3.12 3.79 1.63
C TYR A 405 -2.68 2.65 0.68
N TYR A 406 -2.07 1.56 1.19
CA TYR A 406 -1.73 0.40 0.35
C TYR A 406 -2.96 -0.23 -0.28
N VAL A 407 -4.12 -0.12 0.39
CA VAL A 407 -5.39 -0.64 -0.14
C VAL A 407 -5.86 0.04 -1.42
N ALA A 408 -5.22 1.15 -1.85
CA ALA A 408 -5.47 1.77 -3.16
C ALA A 408 -5.31 0.77 -4.32
N LEU A 409 -4.43 -0.24 -4.18
CA LEU A 409 -4.26 -1.29 -5.17
C LEU A 409 -5.52 -2.15 -5.37
N LEU A 410 -6.42 -2.23 -4.38
CA LEU A 410 -7.68 -2.99 -4.47
C LEU A 410 -8.77 -2.21 -5.20
N ALA A 411 -8.70 -0.87 -5.19
CA ALA A 411 -9.75 0.01 -5.69
C ALA A 411 -10.15 -0.24 -7.16
N PRO A 412 -9.22 -0.46 -8.13
CA PRO A 412 -9.61 -0.70 -9.53
C PRO A 412 -10.45 -1.97 -9.71
N ALA A 413 -10.13 -3.05 -8.98
CA ALA A 413 -10.84 -4.31 -9.09
C ALA A 413 -12.26 -4.21 -8.49
N LEU A 414 -12.41 -3.56 -7.34
CA LEU A 414 -13.74 -3.29 -6.75
C LEU A 414 -14.58 -2.41 -7.68
N ALA A 415 -14.02 -1.32 -8.18
CA ALA A 415 -14.71 -0.42 -9.10
C ALA A 415 -15.15 -1.14 -10.39
N ALA A 416 -14.32 -2.03 -10.94
CA ALA A 416 -14.70 -2.86 -12.08
C ALA A 416 -15.94 -3.70 -11.78
N PHE A 417 -16.03 -4.35 -10.62
CA PHE A 417 -17.21 -5.15 -10.25
C PHE A 417 -18.45 -4.31 -10.01
N ILE A 418 -18.34 -3.09 -9.51
CA ILE A 418 -19.47 -2.16 -9.39
C ILE A 418 -20.04 -1.84 -10.78
N GLY A 419 -19.18 -1.56 -11.75
CA GLY A 419 -19.60 -1.36 -13.15
C GLY A 419 -20.19 -2.62 -13.79
N ILE A 420 -19.59 -3.78 -13.56
CA ILE A 420 -20.13 -5.08 -14.03
C ILE A 420 -21.51 -5.34 -13.43
N GLY A 421 -21.70 -5.07 -12.14
CA GLY A 421 -23.01 -5.17 -11.46
C GLY A 421 -24.07 -4.28 -12.08
N ALA A 422 -23.72 -3.05 -12.45
CA ALA A 422 -24.63 -2.13 -13.15
C ALA A 422 -25.10 -2.70 -14.51
N ALA A 423 -24.19 -3.34 -15.28
CA ALA A 423 -24.57 -4.01 -16.52
C ALA A 423 -25.47 -5.23 -16.26
N LEU A 424 -25.12 -6.06 -15.28
CA LEU A 424 -25.89 -7.27 -14.95
C LEU A 424 -27.28 -6.93 -14.42
N THR A 425 -27.42 -5.90 -13.61
CA THR A 425 -28.72 -5.45 -13.06
C THR A 425 -29.66 -4.98 -14.16
N ARG A 426 -29.15 -4.31 -15.21
CA ARG A 426 -29.93 -3.87 -16.35
C ARG A 426 -30.64 -5.01 -17.05
N ASP A 427 -29.97 -6.15 -17.22
CA ASP A 427 -30.46 -7.32 -17.95
C ASP A 427 -31.00 -8.40 -17.00
N ALA A 428 -31.13 -8.10 -15.69
CA ALA A 428 -31.45 -9.07 -14.66
C ALA A 428 -32.95 -9.42 -14.64
N GLY A 429 -33.28 -10.71 -14.47
CA GLY A 429 -34.58 -11.18 -14.07
C GLY A 429 -34.93 -10.80 -12.62
N ARG A 430 -36.11 -11.28 -12.13
CA ARG A 430 -36.57 -10.96 -10.76
C ARG A 430 -35.51 -11.24 -9.67
N VAL A 431 -34.89 -12.43 -9.68
CA VAL A 431 -33.89 -12.83 -8.69
C VAL A 431 -32.69 -11.88 -8.72
N GLY A 432 -32.17 -11.56 -9.91
CA GLY A 432 -31.03 -10.63 -10.01
C GLY A 432 -31.36 -9.23 -9.51
N ARG A 433 -32.58 -8.74 -9.69
CA ARG A 433 -33.04 -7.44 -9.15
C ARG A 433 -33.18 -7.46 -7.63
N VAL A 434 -33.64 -8.57 -7.06
CA VAL A 434 -33.68 -8.75 -5.59
C VAL A 434 -32.26 -8.76 -5.03
N LEU A 435 -31.33 -9.49 -5.62
CA LEU A 435 -29.93 -9.50 -5.20
C LEU A 435 -29.27 -8.11 -5.30
N ALA A 436 -29.59 -7.36 -6.38
CA ALA A 436 -29.14 -5.99 -6.52
C ALA A 436 -29.71 -5.08 -5.40
N ALA A 437 -31.02 -5.21 -5.08
CA ALA A 437 -31.63 -4.46 -4.00
C ALA A 437 -30.99 -4.79 -2.64
N LEU A 438 -30.78 -6.07 -2.34
CA LEU A 438 -30.11 -6.50 -1.10
C LEU A 438 -28.67 -5.99 -1.02
N SER A 439 -27.93 -5.98 -2.14
CA SER A 439 -26.59 -5.42 -2.17
C SER A 439 -26.55 -3.91 -1.92
N LEU A 440 -27.55 -3.17 -2.39
CA LEU A 440 -27.72 -1.74 -2.08
C LEU A 440 -27.98 -1.52 -0.59
N VAL A 441 -28.85 -2.32 0.03
CA VAL A 441 -29.14 -2.26 1.48
C VAL A 441 -27.88 -2.56 2.29
N GLY A 442 -27.14 -3.62 1.93
CA GLY A 442 -25.87 -3.96 2.59
C GLY A 442 -24.83 -2.86 2.42
N THR A 443 -24.79 -2.19 1.26
CA THR A 443 -23.89 -1.05 1.02
C THR A 443 -24.30 0.17 1.87
N ALA A 444 -25.58 0.45 2.02
CA ALA A 444 -26.08 1.51 2.90
C ALA A 444 -25.67 1.25 4.36
N ALA A 445 -25.89 0.03 4.84
CA ALA A 445 -25.51 -0.36 6.20
C ALA A 445 -24.01 -0.19 6.45
N LEU A 446 -23.17 -0.62 5.49
CA LEU A 446 -21.72 -0.43 5.60
C LEU A 446 -21.33 1.05 5.58
N GLN A 447 -21.93 1.86 4.71
CA GLN A 447 -21.62 3.30 4.64
C GLN A 447 -22.02 4.02 5.92
N ILE A 448 -23.19 3.72 6.48
CA ILE A 448 -23.62 4.24 7.80
C ILE A 448 -22.59 3.85 8.86
N PHE A 449 -22.21 2.57 8.93
CA PHE A 449 -21.21 2.09 9.89
C PHE A 449 -19.88 2.83 9.75
N LEU A 450 -19.35 2.99 8.54
CA LEU A 450 -18.08 3.68 8.30
C LEU A 450 -18.14 5.17 8.68
N VAL A 451 -19.22 5.86 8.34
CA VAL A 451 -19.42 7.28 8.66
C VAL A 451 -19.54 7.50 10.17
N HIS A 452 -20.37 6.70 10.84
CA HIS A 452 -20.59 6.84 12.29
C HIS A 452 -19.31 6.55 13.09
N ARG A 453 -18.50 5.62 12.63
CA ARG A 453 -17.24 5.27 13.30
C ARG A 453 -16.22 6.42 13.31
N VAL A 454 -16.21 7.25 12.28
CA VAL A 454 -15.31 8.41 12.19
C VAL A 454 -15.84 9.60 13.02
N GLY A 455 -17.16 9.65 13.29
CA GLY A 455 -17.78 10.68 14.13
C GLY A 455 -17.94 12.04 13.43
N THR A 456 -17.45 12.19 12.20
CA THR A 456 -17.60 13.41 11.38
C THR A 456 -18.57 13.14 10.24
N TYR A 457 -19.28 14.20 9.79
CA TYR A 457 -20.21 14.09 8.66
C TYR A 457 -21.34 13.05 8.83
N GLY A 458 -21.85 12.84 10.07
CA GLY A 458 -22.92 11.87 10.35
C GLY A 458 -24.16 12.00 9.43
N TRP A 459 -24.51 13.23 9.02
CA TRP A 459 -25.58 13.51 8.07
C TRP A 459 -25.36 12.86 6.67
N VAL A 460 -24.09 12.64 6.27
CA VAL A 460 -23.76 12.00 4.97
C VAL A 460 -24.21 10.55 4.95
N GLY A 461 -24.03 9.81 6.05
CA GLY A 461 -24.54 8.44 6.19
C GLY A 461 -26.04 8.38 6.04
N THR A 462 -26.76 9.31 6.67
CA THR A 462 -28.22 9.43 6.57
C THR A 462 -28.66 9.80 5.15
N ALA A 463 -28.03 10.79 4.52
CA ALA A 463 -28.34 11.20 3.16
C ALA A 463 -28.10 10.07 2.14
N ALA A 464 -26.97 9.36 2.26
CA ALA A 464 -26.67 8.20 1.43
C ALA A 464 -27.71 7.08 1.63
N ALA A 465 -28.10 6.79 2.88
CA ALA A 465 -29.09 5.76 3.19
C ALA A 465 -30.47 6.10 2.60
N ILE A 466 -30.92 7.37 2.70
CA ILE A 466 -32.19 7.82 2.09
C ILE A 466 -32.13 7.65 0.57
N ALA A 467 -31.07 8.13 -0.08
CA ALA A 467 -30.90 8.04 -1.53
C ALA A 467 -30.86 6.58 -2.01
N ILE A 468 -30.17 5.70 -1.26
CA ILE A 468 -30.12 4.27 -1.53
C ILE A 468 -31.52 3.64 -1.31
N GLY A 469 -32.23 4.02 -0.25
CA GLY A 469 -33.60 3.57 0.02
C GLY A 469 -34.57 3.90 -1.14
N VAL A 470 -34.52 5.13 -1.64
CA VAL A 470 -35.29 5.56 -2.84
C VAL A 470 -34.89 4.69 -4.05
N SER A 471 -33.63 4.40 -4.24
CA SER A 471 -33.15 3.57 -5.35
C SER A 471 -33.60 2.11 -5.21
N VAL A 472 -33.64 1.57 -3.99
CA VAL A 472 -34.19 0.23 -3.69
C VAL A 472 -35.65 0.18 -3.99
N VAL A 473 -36.48 1.17 -3.56
CA VAL A 473 -37.88 1.26 -3.88
C VAL A 473 -38.07 1.33 -5.39
N GLY A 474 -37.34 2.19 -6.10
CA GLY A 474 -37.34 2.27 -7.55
C GLY A 474 -37.06 0.94 -8.24
N LEU A 475 -36.08 0.18 -7.74
CA LEU A 475 -35.75 -1.14 -8.27
C LEU A 475 -36.84 -2.18 -7.96
N VAL A 476 -37.38 -2.18 -6.74
CA VAL A 476 -38.44 -3.11 -6.29
C VAL A 476 -39.74 -2.88 -7.09
N THR A 477 -40.11 -1.63 -7.36
CA THR A 477 -41.29 -1.35 -8.20
C THR A 477 -41.19 -1.95 -9.60
N THR A 478 -39.97 -2.17 -10.09
CA THR A 478 -39.72 -2.84 -11.37
C THR A 478 -39.94 -4.36 -11.31
N LEU A 479 -40.00 -4.97 -10.09
CA LEU A 479 -40.25 -6.42 -9.95
C LEU A 479 -41.62 -6.86 -10.46
N ALA A 480 -42.63 -5.98 -10.41
CA ALA A 480 -43.95 -6.23 -10.94
C ALA A 480 -43.95 -6.29 -12.48
N SER A 481 -42.95 -5.71 -13.14
CA SER A 481 -42.85 -5.66 -14.60
C SER A 481 -42.11 -6.89 -15.12
N LYS A 482 -42.72 -7.64 -16.05
CA LYS A 482 -42.05 -8.80 -16.71
C LYS A 482 -40.83 -8.38 -17.50
N ARG A 483 -40.81 -7.18 -18.10
CA ARG A 483 -39.65 -6.60 -18.80
C ARG A 483 -39.49 -5.13 -18.39
N LEU A 484 -38.29 -4.72 -18.01
CA LEU A 484 -37.93 -3.31 -17.90
C LEU A 484 -37.81 -2.72 -19.31
N THR A 485 -38.47 -1.59 -19.57
CA THR A 485 -38.10 -0.79 -20.74
C THR A 485 -36.62 -0.34 -20.55
N SER A 486 -35.84 -0.32 -21.62
CA SER A 486 -34.43 0.05 -21.57
C SER A 486 -34.19 1.40 -20.86
N ARG A 487 -35.09 2.34 -21.01
CA ARG A 487 -35.02 3.67 -20.37
C ARG A 487 -35.23 3.60 -18.85
N ARG A 488 -36.25 2.84 -18.36
CA ARG A 488 -36.49 2.67 -16.90
C ARG A 488 -35.30 1.94 -16.22
N ALA A 489 -34.75 0.92 -16.88
CA ALA A 489 -33.59 0.20 -16.39
C ALA A 489 -32.36 1.13 -16.26
N LEU A 490 -32.10 1.96 -17.26
CA LEU A 490 -31.02 2.94 -17.22
C LEU A 490 -31.19 3.97 -16.11
N LEU A 491 -32.41 4.48 -15.93
CA LEU A 491 -32.71 5.43 -14.86
C LEU A 491 -32.50 4.80 -13.46
N SER A 492 -33.03 3.59 -13.24
CA SER A 492 -32.87 2.88 -11.95
C SER A 492 -31.38 2.59 -11.62
N VAL A 493 -30.60 2.13 -12.61
CA VAL A 493 -29.15 1.88 -12.44
C VAL A 493 -28.40 3.19 -12.22
N GLY A 494 -28.76 4.25 -12.96
CA GLY A 494 -28.16 5.57 -12.79
C GLY A 494 -28.41 6.17 -11.40
N LEU A 495 -29.65 6.13 -10.93
CA LEU A 495 -30.03 6.59 -9.59
C LEU A 495 -29.30 5.79 -8.49
N ALA A 496 -29.26 4.46 -8.63
CA ALA A 496 -28.54 3.60 -7.68
C ALA A 496 -27.03 3.91 -7.67
N ALA A 497 -26.43 4.12 -8.84
CA ALA A 497 -25.01 4.48 -8.94
C ALA A 497 -24.72 5.83 -8.27
N VAL A 498 -25.56 6.84 -8.49
CA VAL A 498 -25.43 8.14 -7.81
C VAL A 498 -25.58 7.98 -6.29
N ALA A 499 -26.61 7.26 -5.84
CA ALA A 499 -26.90 7.08 -4.43
C ALA A 499 -25.77 6.42 -3.65
N VAL A 500 -25.18 5.34 -4.19
CA VAL A 500 -24.09 4.63 -3.51
C VAL A 500 -22.78 5.41 -3.53
N LEU A 501 -22.63 6.39 -4.43
CA LEU A 501 -21.43 7.21 -4.54
C LEU A 501 -21.48 8.48 -3.66
N ILE A 502 -22.60 8.82 -3.02
CA ILE A 502 -22.73 10.03 -2.18
C ILE A 502 -21.68 10.03 -1.06
N ALA A 503 -21.61 8.97 -0.27
CA ALA A 503 -20.70 8.92 0.87
C ALA A 503 -19.22 8.91 0.43
N PRO A 504 -18.74 8.03 -0.46
CA PRO A 504 -17.33 8.06 -0.89
C PRO A 504 -16.99 9.35 -1.66
N ALA A 505 -17.94 9.95 -2.42
CA ALA A 505 -17.73 11.24 -3.08
C ALA A 505 -17.52 12.37 -2.07
N THR A 506 -18.34 12.42 -1.02
CA THR A 506 -18.18 13.43 0.05
C THR A 506 -16.85 13.28 0.76
N TRP A 507 -16.43 12.03 1.04
CA TRP A 507 -15.12 11.76 1.64
C TRP A 507 -13.97 12.20 0.74
N SER A 508 -14.04 11.83 -0.54
CA SER A 508 -13.07 12.25 -1.55
C SER A 508 -12.98 13.75 -1.69
N PHE A 509 -14.12 14.44 -1.71
CA PHE A 509 -14.18 15.90 -1.77
C PHE A 509 -13.62 16.54 -0.50
N ALA A 510 -13.99 16.04 0.69
CA ALA A 510 -13.45 16.53 1.96
C ALA A 510 -11.93 16.43 2.01
N GLY A 511 -11.33 15.35 1.47
CA GLY A 511 -9.88 15.21 1.30
C GLY A 511 -9.23 16.25 0.37
N THR A 512 -10.01 16.99 -0.44
CA THR A 512 -9.48 18.08 -1.28
C THR A 512 -9.51 19.45 -0.62
N THR A 513 -10.23 19.60 0.49
CA THR A 513 -10.43 20.90 1.16
C THR A 513 -9.45 21.16 2.31
N HIS A 514 -8.69 20.13 2.73
CA HIS A 514 -7.74 20.24 3.81
C HIS A 514 -6.35 19.71 3.37
N PRO A 515 -5.24 20.22 3.93
CA PRO A 515 -3.92 19.67 3.72
C PRO A 515 -3.87 18.21 4.16
N GLN A 516 -3.28 17.35 3.34
CA GLN A 516 -3.07 15.95 3.68
C GLN A 516 -1.67 15.73 4.24
N SER A 517 -1.51 14.73 5.12
CA SER A 517 -0.18 14.28 5.53
C SER A 517 0.62 13.80 4.31
N GLY A 518 1.78 14.40 4.10
CA GLY A 518 2.63 14.05 2.97
C GLY A 518 3.23 12.66 3.10
N THR A 519 3.60 12.23 4.30
CA THR A 519 4.30 10.97 4.54
C THR A 519 3.37 9.76 4.41
N PHE A 520 2.17 9.85 4.99
CA PHE A 520 1.16 8.79 5.00
C PHE A 520 -0.17 9.33 4.50
N PRO A 521 -0.41 9.30 3.18
CA PRO A 521 -1.70 9.73 2.63
C PRO A 521 -2.85 8.99 3.29
N ASP A 522 -3.81 9.74 3.82
CA ASP A 522 -4.99 9.20 4.49
C ASP A 522 -6.24 9.83 3.89
N ALA A 523 -7.21 9.01 3.55
CA ALA A 523 -8.46 9.45 2.96
C ALA A 523 -9.47 10.01 3.97
N ARG A 524 -9.20 9.89 5.27
CA ARG A 524 -10.10 10.41 6.30
C ARG A 524 -10.14 11.93 6.28
N PRO A 525 -11.33 12.53 6.41
CA PRO A 525 -11.42 13.96 6.60
C PRO A 525 -10.68 14.38 7.87
N SER A 526 -9.84 15.41 7.79
CA SER A 526 -9.22 15.97 8.98
C SER A 526 -10.30 16.56 9.89
N LEU A 527 -10.23 16.25 11.19
CA LEU A 527 -11.08 16.87 12.20
C LEU A 527 -10.80 18.38 12.26
N PRO A 528 -11.82 19.24 12.48
CA PRO A 528 -11.59 20.66 12.79
C PRO A 528 -10.68 20.76 14.02
N GLY A 529 -9.48 21.31 13.84
CA GLY A 529 -8.47 21.40 14.90
C GLY A 529 -7.14 20.73 14.56
N GLY A 530 -6.97 20.14 13.35
CA GLY A 530 -5.69 19.64 12.86
C GLY A 530 -5.23 18.32 13.48
N ALA A 531 -6.06 17.66 14.28
CA ALA A 531 -5.82 16.31 14.73
C ALA A 531 -6.17 15.32 13.60
N THR A 532 -5.28 15.15 12.61
CA THR A 532 -5.18 13.86 11.94
C THR A 532 -4.99 12.84 13.04
N GLY A 533 -5.77 11.78 13.11
CA GLY A 533 -5.82 10.81 14.22
C GLY A 533 -4.53 10.07 14.57
N LEU A 534 -3.40 10.70 14.41
CA LEU A 534 -2.11 10.39 14.98
C LEU A 534 -1.89 11.38 16.14
N PRO A 535 -1.85 10.91 17.39
CA PRO A 535 -1.35 11.73 18.50
C PRO A 535 0.11 12.10 18.22
N GLY A 536 0.41 13.34 17.91
CA GLY A 536 1.73 13.85 17.59
C GLY A 536 1.93 14.12 16.10
N GLY A 537 1.30 15.17 15.61
CA GLY A 537 1.40 15.81 14.30
C GLY A 537 2.63 15.52 13.44
N LEU A 538 2.57 14.46 12.64
CA LEU A 538 3.51 14.19 11.54
C LEU A 538 3.17 15.01 10.29
N GLY A 539 2.28 15.98 10.40
CA GLY A 539 1.87 16.88 9.34
C GLY A 539 2.53 18.26 9.51
N GLY A 540 3.72 18.43 8.94
CA GLY A 540 4.25 19.77 8.69
C GLY A 540 3.40 20.48 7.63
N GLY A 541 2.31 21.13 8.00
CA GLY A 541 1.65 22.15 7.19
C GLY A 541 2.49 23.44 7.19
N PRO A 542 2.43 24.29 6.13
CA PRO A 542 3.09 25.58 6.13
C PRO A 542 2.45 26.45 7.22
N GLY A 543 3.12 26.58 8.37
CA GLY A 543 2.63 27.36 9.51
C GLY A 543 2.61 26.65 10.86
N ALA A 544 2.96 25.35 10.94
CA ALA A 544 3.13 24.67 12.21
C ALA A 544 4.36 25.24 12.92
N GLY A 545 4.11 26.20 13.80
CA GLY A 545 5.09 26.85 14.64
C GLY A 545 5.89 25.81 15.43
N ARG A 546 7.17 26.12 15.58
CA ARG A 546 8.18 25.48 16.41
C ARG A 546 7.62 24.98 17.74
N GLY A 547 7.16 23.75 17.81
CA GLY A 547 6.97 22.99 19.03
C GLY A 547 8.11 22.00 19.18
N PRO A 548 8.79 21.90 20.33
CA PRO A 548 9.81 20.88 20.55
C PRO A 548 9.13 19.53 20.68
N GLY A 549 9.14 18.71 19.60
CA GLY A 549 8.59 17.35 19.68
C GLY A 549 8.04 16.73 18.40
N GLY A 550 8.14 17.37 17.23
CA GLY A 550 7.81 16.72 15.96
C GLY A 550 8.80 15.61 15.62
N PHE A 551 8.33 14.49 15.11
CA PHE A 551 9.17 13.39 14.65
C PHE A 551 10.20 13.88 13.63
N GLY A 552 11.51 13.80 14.01
CA GLY A 552 12.63 14.32 13.23
C GLY A 552 12.72 15.82 13.34
N GLY A 553 13.30 16.36 14.41
CA GLY A 553 13.73 17.74 14.47
C GLY A 553 14.64 18.01 13.26
N GLY A 554 14.15 18.74 12.27
CA GLY A 554 14.97 19.23 11.17
C GLY A 554 16.13 20.06 11.71
N LEU A 555 17.13 20.29 10.88
CA LEU A 555 18.22 21.22 11.22
C LEU A 555 17.61 22.61 11.50
N ASP A 556 18.07 23.24 12.57
CA ASP A 556 17.66 24.60 12.91
C ASP A 556 18.10 25.59 11.80
N GLU A 557 17.25 26.53 11.43
CA GLU A 557 17.56 27.50 10.36
C GLU A 557 18.75 28.42 10.73
N ALA A 558 18.91 28.74 12.01
CA ALA A 558 20.06 29.47 12.48
C ALA A 558 21.35 28.63 12.33
N MET A 559 21.31 27.35 12.66
CA MET A 559 22.40 26.40 12.42
C MET A 559 22.70 26.27 10.92
N LEU A 560 21.68 26.12 10.08
CA LEU A 560 21.88 26.05 8.63
C LEU A 560 22.51 27.30 8.06
N THR A 561 22.08 28.46 8.52
CA THR A 561 22.66 29.76 8.11
C THR A 561 24.14 29.83 8.50
N TRP A 562 24.47 29.44 9.72
CA TRP A 562 25.85 29.35 10.18
C TRP A 562 26.67 28.35 9.37
N LEU A 563 26.16 27.13 9.14
CA LEU A 563 26.82 26.08 8.34
C LEU A 563 27.09 26.53 6.89
N ARG A 564 26.13 27.22 6.26
CA ARG A 564 26.29 27.84 4.92
C ARG A 564 27.46 28.85 4.91
N ALA A 565 27.59 29.64 5.96
CA ALA A 565 28.68 30.63 6.10
C ALA A 565 30.06 29.93 6.32
N GLN A 566 30.09 28.70 6.86
CA GLN A 566 31.31 27.93 7.03
C GLN A 566 31.70 27.11 5.80
N GLN A 567 30.80 26.96 4.83
CA GLN A 567 31.06 26.16 3.63
C GLN A 567 32.02 26.87 2.69
N THR A 568 33.10 26.20 2.30
CA THR A 568 34.07 26.68 1.30
C THR A 568 34.07 25.76 0.07
N THR A 569 34.71 24.61 0.18
CA THR A 569 34.85 23.61 -0.90
C THR A 569 34.08 22.32 -0.62
N GLN A 570 33.47 22.21 0.55
CA GLN A 570 32.83 20.98 0.99
C GLN A 570 31.62 20.64 0.09
N ARG A 571 31.55 19.38 -0.28
CA ARG A 571 30.43 18.84 -1.06
C ARG A 571 29.14 18.80 -0.24
N TRP A 572 29.26 18.57 1.07
CA TRP A 572 28.15 18.58 2.02
C TRP A 572 28.43 19.55 3.16
N ILE A 573 27.45 20.37 3.50
CA ILE A 573 27.58 21.33 4.60
C ILE A 573 27.59 20.65 5.97
N VAL A 574 26.90 19.49 6.08
CA VAL A 574 26.87 18.67 7.28
C VAL A 574 26.40 17.26 6.93
N ALA A 575 26.85 16.26 7.71
CA ALA A 575 26.27 14.93 7.69
C ALA A 575 25.38 14.73 8.92
N VAL A 576 24.19 14.17 8.69
CA VAL A 576 23.18 13.85 9.71
C VAL A 576 22.83 12.37 9.71
N SER A 577 22.22 11.89 10.81
CA SER A 577 21.98 10.46 10.97
C SER A 577 20.89 9.91 10.04
N SER A 578 19.86 10.70 9.68
CA SER A 578 18.74 10.21 8.88
C SER A 578 18.27 11.20 7.82
N ALA A 579 17.57 10.66 6.82
CA ALA A 579 16.91 11.43 5.79
C ALA A 579 15.81 12.35 6.36
N MET A 580 15.15 11.94 7.42
CA MET A 580 14.13 12.76 8.08
C MET A 580 14.70 14.07 8.61
N GLN A 581 15.93 14.06 9.14
CA GLN A 581 16.63 15.27 9.56
C GLN A 581 17.11 16.12 8.39
N ALA A 582 17.57 15.47 7.31
CA ALA A 582 18.12 16.17 6.15
C ALA A 582 17.04 16.81 5.26
N SER A 583 15.81 16.28 5.26
CA SER A 583 14.83 16.55 4.21
C SER A 583 14.46 18.01 4.07
N SER A 584 14.26 18.77 5.15
CA SER A 584 13.91 20.19 5.09
C SER A 584 15.01 21.03 4.45
N ALA A 585 16.26 20.78 4.83
CA ALA A 585 17.42 21.48 4.28
C ALA A 585 17.66 21.10 2.80
N LEU A 586 17.52 19.81 2.45
CA LEU A 586 17.63 19.35 1.06
C LEU A 586 16.54 19.97 0.16
N ILE A 587 15.30 20.10 0.64
CA ILE A 587 14.21 20.77 -0.07
C ILE A 587 14.54 22.26 -0.28
N ALA A 588 15.13 22.90 0.72
CA ALA A 588 15.59 24.30 0.62
C ALA A 588 16.76 24.47 -0.37
N GLY A 589 17.46 23.41 -0.72
CA GLY A 589 18.55 23.38 -1.69
C GLY A 589 19.93 23.23 -1.06
N ASP A 590 20.03 23.00 0.24
CA ASP A 590 21.27 22.73 0.92
C ASP A 590 21.81 21.34 0.59
N SER A 591 23.12 21.18 0.57
CA SER A 591 23.75 19.89 0.39
C SER A 591 24.00 19.23 1.73
N VAL A 592 23.07 18.40 2.20
CA VAL A 592 23.15 17.66 3.47
C VAL A 592 23.28 16.18 3.20
N MET A 593 24.21 15.49 3.87
CA MET A 593 24.41 14.05 3.76
C MET A 593 23.59 13.31 4.81
N ALA A 594 22.70 12.41 4.41
CA ALA A 594 21.99 11.50 5.33
C ALA A 594 22.71 10.15 5.38
N ILE A 595 23.51 9.90 6.41
CA ILE A 595 24.39 8.72 6.48
C ILE A 595 23.65 7.42 6.77
N GLY A 596 22.47 7.45 7.37
CA GLY A 596 21.71 6.25 7.78
C GLY A 596 20.43 6.02 6.98
N GLY A 597 20.25 6.64 5.82
CA GLY A 597 19.06 6.45 4.99
C GLY A 597 17.80 6.99 5.63
N PHE A 598 16.64 6.38 5.30
CA PHE A 598 15.33 6.88 5.73
C PHE A 598 15.21 7.01 7.25
N SER A 599 15.45 5.92 7.98
CA SER A 599 15.29 5.84 9.45
C SER A 599 16.54 6.10 10.26
N GLY A 600 17.71 6.18 9.62
CA GLY A 600 18.99 6.24 10.30
C GLY A 600 19.63 4.87 10.53
N SER A 601 19.06 3.78 9.97
CA SER A 601 19.52 2.40 10.21
C SER A 601 20.48 1.86 9.14
N ASP A 602 20.59 2.53 7.98
CA ASP A 602 21.51 2.08 6.92
C ASP A 602 22.97 2.32 7.31
N ASN A 603 23.78 1.26 7.26
CA ASN A 603 25.18 1.33 7.64
C ASN A 603 26.05 1.77 6.45
N THR A 604 26.11 3.06 6.17
CA THR A 604 26.85 3.60 5.01
C THR A 604 28.19 4.23 5.36
N MET A 605 28.44 4.56 6.63
CA MET A 605 29.58 5.34 7.08
C MET A 605 30.37 4.60 8.16
N SER A 606 31.66 4.40 7.91
CA SER A 606 32.62 3.95 8.92
C SER A 606 33.52 5.11 9.35
N PRO A 607 34.22 5.05 10.52
CA PRO A 607 35.18 6.06 10.92
C PRO A 607 36.29 6.30 9.88
N ALA A 608 36.77 5.23 9.24
CA ALA A 608 37.80 5.33 8.19
C ALA A 608 37.26 6.02 6.93
N ARG A 609 35.98 5.77 6.55
CA ARG A 609 35.33 6.42 5.41
C ARG A 609 35.07 7.91 5.69
N LEU A 610 34.65 8.24 6.91
CA LEU A 610 34.52 9.63 7.37
C LEU A 610 35.86 10.36 7.29
N ALA A 611 36.96 9.75 7.78
CA ALA A 611 38.28 10.31 7.69
C ALA A 611 38.70 10.60 6.24
N GLY A 612 38.38 9.69 5.30
CA GLY A 612 38.61 9.91 3.86
C GLY A 612 37.90 11.12 3.28
N LEU A 613 36.64 11.34 3.68
CA LEU A 613 35.85 12.52 3.23
C LEU A 613 36.39 13.84 3.81
N ILE A 614 36.90 13.79 5.05
CA ILE A 614 37.55 14.95 5.69
C ILE A 614 38.87 15.30 4.98
N ASP A 615 39.70 14.30 4.69
CA ASP A 615 40.97 14.53 3.97
C ASP A 615 40.76 15.03 2.53
N ALA A 616 39.67 14.55 1.87
CA ALA A 616 39.28 15.03 0.56
C ALA A 616 38.66 16.45 0.60
N GLY A 617 38.42 17.03 1.79
CA GLY A 617 37.77 18.31 1.96
C GLY A 617 36.27 18.29 1.55
N GLU A 618 35.66 17.10 1.42
CA GLU A 618 34.27 16.95 0.98
C GLU A 618 33.27 17.13 2.14
N LEU A 619 33.68 16.85 3.38
CA LEU A 619 32.85 16.94 4.58
C LEU A 619 33.69 17.45 5.76
N ARG A 620 33.07 18.31 6.61
CA ARG A 620 33.69 18.82 7.83
C ARG A 620 32.83 18.56 9.06
N PHE A 621 31.57 18.83 8.98
CA PHE A 621 30.65 18.83 10.13
C PHE A 621 29.81 17.57 10.20
N MET A 622 29.65 17.05 11.43
CA MET A 622 28.86 15.87 11.74
C MET A 622 27.84 16.19 12.84
N MET A 623 26.59 15.78 12.66
CA MET A 623 25.56 15.84 13.69
C MET A 623 25.27 14.46 14.25
N THR A 624 25.37 14.31 15.58
CA THR A 624 25.20 13.02 16.27
C THR A 624 23.87 12.90 17.05
N SER A 625 23.04 13.94 17.07
CA SER A 625 21.73 13.99 17.75
C SER A 625 20.59 13.79 16.75
N GLY A 626 19.51 13.12 17.15
CA GLY A 626 18.24 13.13 16.43
C GLY A 626 17.98 11.98 15.45
N GLY A 627 18.52 10.79 15.65
CA GLY A 627 18.08 9.59 14.90
C GLY A 627 16.76 9.05 15.42
N PHE A 628 15.83 8.68 14.54
CA PHE A 628 14.66 7.89 14.86
C PHE A 628 15.12 6.55 15.42
N GLY A 629 14.90 6.30 16.74
CA GLY A 629 14.89 4.97 17.34
C GLY A 629 15.86 3.94 16.77
N GLY A 630 17.10 4.32 16.51
CA GLY A 630 18.14 3.32 16.28
C GLY A 630 18.21 2.48 17.54
N ALA A 631 17.89 1.18 17.43
CA ALA A 631 18.16 0.25 18.51
C ALA A 631 19.55 0.53 19.04
N PRO A 632 19.78 0.50 20.37
CA PRO A 632 21.11 0.64 20.91
C PRO A 632 22.02 -0.41 20.23
N GLY A 633 22.81 -0.03 19.27
CA GLY A 633 23.72 -0.97 18.57
C GLY A 633 24.16 -0.59 17.17
N GLN A 634 23.39 0.06 16.31
CA GLN A 634 23.82 0.26 14.91
C GLN A 634 24.23 1.70 14.53
N GLY A 635 23.65 2.73 15.12
CA GLY A 635 24.13 4.12 14.92
C GLY A 635 25.04 4.62 16.06
N SER A 636 25.09 3.90 17.17
CA SER A 636 25.80 4.29 18.39
C SER A 636 27.32 4.30 18.25
N GLY A 637 27.89 3.40 17.44
CA GLY A 637 29.32 3.29 17.28
C GLY A 637 29.99 4.50 16.63
N LEU A 638 29.51 4.92 15.46
CA LEU A 638 30.05 6.09 14.78
C LEU A 638 29.79 7.37 15.57
N SER A 639 28.60 7.54 16.14
CA SER A 639 28.28 8.70 16.97
C SER A 639 29.18 8.79 18.22
N THR A 640 29.49 7.65 18.83
CA THR A 640 30.44 7.59 19.97
C THR A 640 31.85 8.00 19.54
N VAL A 641 32.33 7.46 18.40
CA VAL A 641 33.66 7.82 17.86
C VAL A 641 33.71 9.33 17.53
N VAL A 642 32.68 9.87 16.88
CA VAL A 642 32.62 11.30 16.55
C VAL A 642 32.66 12.15 17.83
N ARG A 643 31.87 11.80 18.85
CA ARG A 643 31.83 12.54 20.13
C ARG A 643 33.15 12.53 20.87
N SER A 644 33.93 11.43 20.80
CA SER A 644 35.22 11.30 21.47
C SER A 644 36.37 11.90 20.68
N THR A 645 36.24 12.08 19.37
CA THR A 645 37.32 12.46 18.47
C THR A 645 37.22 13.88 17.93
N CYS A 646 36.00 14.29 17.51
CA CYS A 646 35.74 15.61 16.90
C CYS A 646 35.45 16.68 17.97
N ALA A 647 35.66 17.94 17.65
CA ALA A 647 35.43 19.04 18.57
C ALA A 647 33.91 19.39 18.61
N PRO A 648 33.29 19.42 19.81
CA PRO A 648 31.88 19.84 19.91
C PRO A 648 31.76 21.33 19.59
N ILE A 649 30.69 21.73 18.88
CA ILE A 649 30.37 23.12 18.60
C ILE A 649 29.22 23.52 19.51
N PRO A 650 29.40 24.53 20.41
CA PRO A 650 28.33 25.00 21.29
C PRO A 650 27.14 25.57 20.51
N ALA A 651 25.92 25.43 21.02
CA ALA A 651 24.73 25.93 20.35
C ALA A 651 24.72 27.44 20.24
N GLU A 652 25.32 28.16 21.19
CA GLU A 652 25.45 29.63 21.22
C GLU A 652 26.20 30.18 20.00
N THR A 653 27.05 29.35 19.34
CA THR A 653 27.82 29.73 18.14
C THR A 653 26.94 30.18 16.97
N TRP A 654 25.71 29.67 16.88
CA TRP A 654 24.73 30.09 15.87
C TRP A 654 23.45 30.69 16.47
N GLY A 655 23.46 31.06 17.77
CA GLY A 655 22.30 31.64 18.46
C GLY A 655 21.27 30.64 18.93
N GLY A 656 21.61 29.36 18.98
CA GLY A 656 20.79 28.28 19.55
C GLY A 656 20.94 28.18 21.06
N SER A 657 20.15 27.29 21.66
CA SER A 657 20.20 26.94 23.10
C SER A 657 20.26 25.44 23.32
N GLY A 658 20.92 25.01 24.39
CA GLY A 658 21.06 23.61 24.76
C GLY A 658 22.21 22.87 24.09
N SER A 659 22.20 21.52 24.10
CA SER A 659 23.25 20.72 23.46
C SER A 659 23.05 20.66 21.94
N SER A 660 24.02 21.10 21.19
CA SER A 660 23.93 21.18 19.72
C SER A 660 23.95 19.84 19.02
N GLY A 661 24.68 18.88 19.58
CA GLY A 661 24.98 17.62 18.90
C GLY A 661 25.80 17.76 17.60
N LEU A 662 26.30 18.97 17.29
CA LEU A 662 27.12 19.27 16.14
C LEU A 662 28.61 19.20 16.50
N TYR A 663 29.41 18.62 15.63
CA TYR A 663 30.84 18.41 15.83
C TYR A 663 31.65 18.83 14.60
N ASP A 664 32.78 19.51 14.82
CA ASP A 664 33.77 19.81 13.80
C ASP A 664 34.87 18.73 13.80
N CYS A 665 34.95 18.03 12.68
CA CYS A 665 35.95 16.97 12.49
C CYS A 665 37.15 17.39 11.65
N ALA A 666 37.35 18.68 11.38
CA ALA A 666 38.50 19.19 10.64
C ALA A 666 39.84 18.78 11.34
N GLY A 667 40.77 18.24 10.58
CA GLY A 667 42.09 17.78 11.10
C GLY A 667 42.04 16.55 12.00
N LYS A 668 40.88 15.85 12.13
CA LYS A 668 40.72 14.68 12.98
C LYS A 668 40.81 13.34 12.24
N SER A 669 41.14 13.35 10.96
CA SER A 669 41.13 12.14 10.09
C SER A 669 42.06 11.05 10.60
N ALA A 670 43.27 11.36 11.13
CA ALA A 670 44.19 10.37 11.70
C ALA A 670 43.57 9.66 12.92
N ALA A 671 42.99 10.43 13.84
CA ALA A 671 42.34 9.91 15.04
C ALA A 671 41.10 9.07 14.70
N LEU A 672 40.29 9.50 13.69
CA LEU A 672 39.14 8.72 13.20
C LEU A 672 39.56 7.38 12.59
N ARG A 673 40.72 7.31 11.88
CA ARG A 673 41.23 6.04 11.35
C ARG A 673 41.75 5.11 12.45
N ALA A 674 42.32 5.69 13.51
CA ALA A 674 42.83 4.92 14.65
C ALA A 674 41.71 4.47 15.60
N ALA A 675 40.51 5.06 15.48
CA ALA A 675 39.40 4.67 16.33
C ALA A 675 39.02 3.21 16.08
N PRO A 676 38.81 2.41 17.14
CA PRO A 676 38.38 1.03 16.97
C PRO A 676 37.05 1.04 16.16
N VAL A 677 37.05 0.26 15.07
CA VAL A 677 35.79 0.02 14.36
C VAL A 677 34.86 -0.63 15.37
N PRO A 678 33.74 0.01 15.75
CA PRO A 678 32.78 -0.63 16.63
C PRO A 678 32.47 -1.97 16.02
N ALA A 679 32.68 -3.06 16.76
CA ALA A 679 32.43 -4.41 16.27
C ALA A 679 31.01 -4.34 15.69
N ALA A 680 30.86 -4.62 14.38
CA ALA A 680 29.57 -4.89 13.84
C ALA A 680 28.98 -5.93 14.79
N ASN A 681 27.93 -5.60 15.53
CA ASN A 681 27.20 -6.60 16.26
C ASN A 681 26.72 -7.60 15.21
N THR A 682 27.60 -8.54 14.86
CA THR A 682 27.23 -9.86 14.39
C THR A 682 26.68 -10.58 15.62
N SER A 683 25.63 -10.01 16.18
CA SER A 683 24.66 -10.82 16.88
C SER A 683 23.96 -11.62 15.76
N GLN A 684 24.64 -12.69 15.29
CA GLN A 684 23.94 -13.97 15.38
C GLN A 684 23.12 -13.85 16.66
N ALA A 685 21.81 -13.80 16.53
CA ALA A 685 20.91 -13.77 17.65
C ALA A 685 21.43 -14.82 18.63
N PRO A 686 21.87 -14.43 19.85
CA PRO A 686 22.02 -15.41 20.87
C PRO A 686 20.62 -15.95 21.01
N ALA A 687 20.50 -17.27 20.90
CA ALA A 687 19.26 -17.95 21.14
C ALA A 687 18.62 -17.32 22.37
N ASN A 688 17.49 -16.65 22.14
CA ASN A 688 16.50 -16.29 23.14
C ASN A 688 17.03 -15.62 24.42
N THR A 689 17.44 -14.32 24.34
CA THR A 689 17.60 -13.48 25.52
C THR A 689 16.49 -12.42 25.60
N ASN A 690 15.26 -12.81 25.38
CA ASN A 690 14.16 -12.19 26.08
C ASN A 690 14.32 -12.62 27.54
N GLY A 691 14.37 -11.68 28.51
CA GLY A 691 14.50 -11.97 29.94
C GLY A 691 13.33 -12.77 30.53
N GLY A 692 12.92 -13.81 29.85
CA GLY A 692 12.04 -14.85 30.28
C GLY A 692 12.84 -15.96 31.01
N PRO A 693 12.19 -16.73 31.85
CA PRO A 693 12.83 -17.81 32.60
C PRO A 693 13.50 -18.79 31.63
N SER A 694 14.71 -19.21 31.96
CA SER A 694 15.49 -20.18 31.19
C SER A 694 14.79 -21.52 30.99
N ASN A 695 13.79 -21.80 31.80
CA ASN A 695 12.86 -22.92 31.68
C ASN A 695 11.44 -22.43 32.05
N PRO A 696 10.54 -22.14 31.09
CA PRO A 696 9.20 -21.65 31.37
C PRO A 696 8.37 -22.58 32.27
N GLY A 697 8.47 -23.89 32.07
CA GLY A 697 7.75 -24.85 32.89
C GLY A 697 8.25 -24.94 34.32
N ALA A 698 9.55 -24.79 34.55
CA ALA A 698 10.11 -24.73 35.90
C ALA A 698 9.74 -23.43 36.62
N PHE A 699 9.66 -22.33 35.87
CA PHE A 699 9.23 -21.04 36.43
C PHE A 699 7.74 -21.05 36.82
N GLU A 700 6.90 -21.57 35.94
CA GLU A 700 5.47 -21.74 36.16
C GLU A 700 5.21 -22.59 37.45
N LYS A 701 5.92 -23.71 37.54
CA LYS A 701 5.86 -24.58 38.73
C LYS A 701 6.36 -23.85 39.97
N CYS A 702 7.46 -23.12 39.89
CA CYS A 702 7.98 -22.36 41.02
C CYS A 702 7.00 -21.28 41.47
N MET A 703 6.33 -20.57 40.60
CA MET A 703 5.32 -19.57 40.91
C MET A 703 4.12 -20.22 41.62
N GLN A 704 3.63 -21.37 41.15
CA GLN A 704 2.53 -22.13 41.78
C GLN A 704 2.94 -22.66 43.15
N ASP A 705 4.13 -23.22 43.29
CA ASP A 705 4.67 -23.74 44.57
C ASP A 705 4.84 -22.62 45.62
N ASN A 706 4.96 -21.35 45.18
CA ASN A 706 5.03 -20.17 46.07
C ASN A 706 3.70 -19.39 46.16
N GLY A 707 2.58 -20.01 45.78
CA GLY A 707 1.22 -19.50 46.00
C GLY A 707 0.76 -18.40 45.06
N ALA A 708 1.41 -18.20 43.90
CA ALA A 708 0.97 -17.27 42.88
C ALA A 708 0.45 -18.02 41.63
N PRO A 709 -0.63 -17.54 41.00
CA PRO A 709 -1.07 -18.11 39.72
C PRO A 709 0.01 -17.95 38.65
N ALA A 710 0.16 -18.97 37.81
CA ALA A 710 1.08 -18.91 36.67
C ALA A 710 0.73 -17.74 35.77
N PRO A 711 1.72 -16.94 35.30
CA PRO A 711 1.46 -15.88 34.34
C PRO A 711 0.98 -16.50 33.02
N THR A 712 -0.19 -16.08 32.54
CA THR A 712 -0.69 -16.47 31.22
C THR A 712 -0.01 -15.64 30.14
N GLY A 713 1.24 -16.01 29.76
CA GLY A 713 2.01 -15.34 28.71
C GLY A 713 3.50 -15.40 28.95
N ASN A 714 4.30 -15.41 27.90
CA ASN A 714 5.76 -15.54 27.89
C ASN A 714 6.52 -14.30 28.41
N GLY A 715 6.10 -13.69 29.51
CA GLY A 715 6.83 -12.54 30.09
C GLY A 715 6.18 -11.99 31.35
N PRO A 716 6.93 -11.22 32.18
CA PRO A 716 6.43 -10.66 33.45
C PRO A 716 5.35 -9.58 33.30
N GLY A 717 4.94 -9.22 32.10
CA GLY A 717 4.00 -8.11 31.82
C GLY A 717 2.53 -8.39 32.09
N GLY A 718 2.15 -9.60 32.50
CA GLY A 718 0.75 -9.97 32.83
C GLY A 718 0.47 -10.15 34.31
N VAL A 719 1.43 -9.87 35.18
CA VAL A 719 1.36 -10.15 36.62
C VAL A 719 1.32 -8.82 37.36
N ASN A 720 0.33 -8.67 38.23
CA ASN A 720 0.24 -7.48 39.10
C ASN A 720 1.32 -7.55 40.18
N ILE A 721 2.49 -6.95 39.89
CA ILE A 721 3.64 -6.94 40.82
C ILE A 721 3.36 -6.20 42.15
N ASN A 722 2.26 -5.45 42.26
CA ASN A 722 1.85 -4.80 43.47
C ASN A 722 1.07 -5.74 44.41
N ASP A 723 0.78 -6.98 44.00
CA ASP A 723 0.22 -8.02 44.83
C ASP A 723 1.36 -8.63 45.68
N PRO A 724 1.29 -8.56 47.06
CA PRO A 724 2.35 -9.05 47.92
C PRO A 724 2.62 -10.56 47.81
N ALA A 725 1.65 -11.36 47.39
CA ALA A 725 1.83 -12.79 47.16
C ALA A 725 2.62 -13.05 45.86
N ILE A 726 2.27 -12.32 44.83
CA ILE A 726 2.95 -12.41 43.54
C ILE A 726 4.39 -11.87 43.64
N ALA A 727 4.59 -10.77 44.34
CA ALA A 727 5.94 -10.20 44.52
C ALA A 727 6.87 -11.18 45.28
N ARG A 728 6.37 -11.87 46.29
CA ARG A 728 7.12 -12.91 47.04
C ARG A 728 7.46 -14.12 46.16
N ALA A 729 6.49 -14.60 45.37
CA ALA A 729 6.71 -15.72 44.44
C ALA A 729 7.74 -15.38 43.36
N LEU A 730 7.67 -14.17 42.82
CA LEU A 730 8.65 -13.67 41.86
C LEU A 730 10.08 -13.59 42.42
N ALA A 731 10.20 -13.11 43.67
CA ALA A 731 11.48 -13.04 44.35
C ALA A 731 12.06 -14.45 44.62
N ALA A 732 11.23 -15.41 45.01
CA ALA A 732 11.61 -16.81 45.25
C ALA A 732 12.06 -17.51 43.93
N CYS A 733 11.47 -17.14 42.79
CA CYS A 733 11.75 -17.74 41.46
C CYS A 733 12.78 -16.97 40.68
N ALA A 734 13.41 -15.93 41.22
CA ALA A 734 14.38 -15.06 40.52
C ALA A 734 15.58 -15.81 39.95
N GLY A 735 16.02 -16.89 40.59
CA GLY A 735 17.14 -17.71 40.12
C GLY A 735 16.88 -18.50 38.83
N LEU A 736 15.63 -18.56 38.34
CA LEU A 736 15.27 -19.21 37.07
C LEU A 736 15.34 -18.26 35.88
N PHE A 737 15.64 -16.97 36.11
CA PHE A 737 15.97 -16.02 35.06
C PHE A 737 17.47 -16.12 34.74
N GLY A 738 17.82 -16.60 33.57
CA GLY A 738 19.21 -16.71 33.13
C GLY A 738 19.87 -15.35 32.99
N GLY A 739 20.84 -15.03 33.85
CA GLY A 739 21.81 -13.97 33.69
C GLY A 739 21.39 -12.55 34.03
N GLY A 740 21.70 -12.09 35.24
CA GLY A 740 22.05 -10.70 35.56
C GLY A 740 20.99 -9.61 35.45
N GLY A 741 19.70 -9.91 35.36
CA GLY A 741 18.63 -8.92 35.40
C GLY A 741 18.33 -8.47 36.84
N SER A 742 18.85 -7.29 37.24
CA SER A 742 18.42 -6.61 38.46
C SER A 742 16.98 -6.12 38.33
N PHE A 743 16.12 -6.46 39.31
CA PHE A 743 14.79 -5.87 39.42
C PHE A 743 14.88 -4.35 39.58
N PRO A 744 13.88 -3.59 39.08
CA PRO A 744 13.83 -2.14 39.30
C PRO A 744 13.88 -1.83 40.78
N PRO A 745 14.63 -0.80 41.24
CA PRO A 745 14.68 -0.41 42.64
C PRO A 745 13.31 0.10 43.09
N GLY A 746 12.66 -0.62 43.99
CA GLY A 746 11.34 -0.31 44.51
C GLY A 746 10.57 -1.51 45.06
N ALA A 747 11.03 -2.73 44.81
CA ALA A 747 10.37 -3.96 45.24
C ALA A 747 11.14 -4.70 46.39
N ALA A 748 11.83 -3.97 47.26
CA ALA A 748 12.36 -4.56 48.50
C ALA A 748 11.33 -4.44 49.60
N PRO A 749 10.96 -5.53 50.31
CA PRO A 749 10.10 -5.45 51.47
C PRO A 749 10.84 -4.67 52.56
N ALA A 750 10.19 -3.62 53.11
CA ALA A 750 10.59 -3.06 54.40
C ALA A 750 10.44 -4.15 55.48
N ASN A 751 11.52 -4.37 56.25
CA ASN A 751 11.54 -5.24 57.43
C ASN A 751 10.44 -4.88 58.43
#